data_c8a360bf43385379b1735097f997c958
#
_entry.id   c8a360bf43385379b1735097f997c958
#
_cell.length_a   1.000
_cell.length_b   1.000
_cell.length_c   1.000
_cell.angle_alpha   90.00
_cell.angle_beta   90.00
_cell.angle_gamma   90.00
#
_symmetry.space_group_name_H-M   'P 1'
#
loop_
_entity.id
_entity.type
_entity.pdbx_description
1 polymer ?
#
loop_
_entity_poly.entity_id
_entity_poly.type
_entity_poly.pdbx_seq_one_letter_code
_entity_poly.pdbx_strand_id
1 'polypeptide(L)'
;MQTSSIWATYLIGLNWVALVTAMVIFISTIDDLLLDGYYWFFEIGRLLRGEKHASIDVAMLRELEERHLAIMVPAWKEYDVIAKMVENTLATLEYERYVIFIGTYHNDPETTAEVERMVRRHPRRVTRATVLNEGPTCKADCLNWTVGAILRYEETHRIKFAGVVMHDCEDVIHPIELKYFNHAVTEHDLVQLPVLSLPRKWYEFVAGTYMDDFSETHQKDMPTRERLTGVVPGAGVASCYGRDAIEKAMAVRNGRPFNTDSLTEDYDFSFRLHDLGLTETFARFPISDESCDLPPVRGGRRHAAHRLLATREYFPSTFRTAYRQRARWILGIAFQGWEQLGWSGNLLTRYIFFRDRKGMVTSVFSVVAYGVLGNFVALGVLNRAGYIIRIDTHLLVAGEWLYPLLATNAALLVLRVSQRYYFVAKLNGRLQGLLSIPRIFVNNFINFFAVCRAWKIYVTHLATNSPIAWDKTSHTFLSNEAMGKVRRRLGEILLAWGVLSREQLEAALDLQATCGRHIGELLIERDLISSDTLADALAEQSDLPRVSLTNVAVGHFADSLAFELQHSYRVVPFSTGEDGTLNVAVGSPLNEDEQGIVRRGAGTNVAYFIACDAELDVELKRHERFVELEQARTLAASQPAGSTEQGGEPA
;
A
#
# COMPACT_ATOMS: atom_id res chain seq x y z
N MET A 1 27.73 -32.60 41.34
CA MET A 1 28.53 -32.84 40.10
C MET A 1 27.67 -32.74 38.82
N GLN A 2 26.51 -33.36 38.72
CA GLN A 2 25.66 -33.30 37.49
C GLN A 2 25.17 -31.89 37.12
N THR A 3 24.74 -31.08 38.07
CA THR A 3 24.25 -29.70 37.81
C THR A 3 25.34 -28.77 37.27
N SER A 4 26.60 -28.92 37.70
CA SER A 4 27.73 -28.14 37.17
C SER A 4 28.06 -28.48 35.71
N SER A 5 27.87 -29.72 35.29
CA SER A 5 28.07 -30.17 33.90
C SER A 5 27.01 -29.60 32.96
N ILE A 6 25.73 -29.56 33.35
CA ILE A 6 24.64 -29.02 32.55
C ILE A 6 24.84 -27.50 32.28
N TRP A 7 25.19 -26.76 33.35
CA TRP A 7 25.47 -25.33 33.23
C TRP A 7 26.67 -25.03 32.36
N ALA A 8 27.74 -25.80 32.46
CA ALA A 8 28.91 -25.66 31.60
C ALA A 8 28.55 -25.90 30.11
N THR A 9 27.82 -26.98 29.84
CA THR A 9 27.34 -27.30 28.47
C THR A 9 26.46 -26.19 27.91
N TYR A 10 25.52 -25.68 28.72
CA TYR A 10 24.64 -24.58 28.33
C TYR A 10 25.46 -23.31 27.98
N LEU A 11 26.41 -22.91 28.83
CA LEU A 11 27.22 -21.71 28.59
C LEU A 11 28.13 -21.85 27.36
N ILE A 12 28.69 -23.04 27.12
CA ILE A 12 29.46 -23.34 25.91
C ILE A 12 28.56 -23.19 24.68
N GLY A 13 27.35 -23.77 24.71
CA GLY A 13 26.38 -23.64 23.63
C GLY A 13 25.98 -22.18 23.37
N LEU A 14 25.68 -21.42 24.44
CA LEU A 14 25.32 -20.01 24.34
C LEU A 14 26.46 -19.17 23.74
N ASN A 15 27.73 -19.46 24.11
CA ASN A 15 28.89 -18.79 23.54
C ASN A 15 29.06 -19.07 22.04
N TRP A 16 28.87 -20.32 21.60
CA TRP A 16 28.90 -20.65 20.16
C TRP A 16 27.80 -19.94 19.39
N VAL A 17 26.57 -19.92 19.91
CA VAL A 17 25.46 -19.18 19.30
C VAL A 17 25.77 -17.68 19.24
N ALA A 18 26.34 -17.12 20.31
CA ALA A 18 26.76 -15.72 20.34
C ALA A 18 27.83 -15.42 19.31
N LEU A 19 28.86 -16.28 19.18
CA LEU A 19 29.96 -16.10 18.23
C LEU A 19 29.44 -16.15 16.78
N VAL A 20 28.66 -17.18 16.44
CA VAL A 20 28.08 -17.32 15.08
C VAL A 20 27.19 -16.11 14.75
N THR A 21 26.34 -15.73 15.70
CA THR A 21 25.44 -14.57 15.53
C THR A 21 26.24 -13.28 15.34
N ALA A 22 27.27 -13.06 16.15
CA ALA A 22 28.13 -11.88 16.04
C ALA A 22 28.89 -11.84 14.71
N MET A 23 29.36 -12.98 14.20
CA MET A 23 30.00 -13.08 12.89
C MET A 23 29.05 -12.75 11.74
N VAL A 24 27.83 -13.31 11.76
CA VAL A 24 26.82 -13.03 10.71
C VAL A 24 26.45 -11.56 10.70
N ILE A 25 26.21 -10.97 11.88
CA ILE A 25 25.91 -9.54 12.01
C ILE A 25 27.10 -8.70 11.52
N PHE A 26 28.32 -9.05 11.88
CA PHE A 26 29.53 -8.34 11.47
C PHE A 26 29.69 -8.31 9.95
N ILE A 27 29.60 -9.47 9.28
CA ILE A 27 29.69 -9.59 7.82
C ILE A 27 28.59 -8.75 7.15
N SER A 28 27.35 -8.86 7.65
CA SER A 28 26.24 -8.07 7.12
C SER A 28 26.44 -6.56 7.29
N THR A 29 27.00 -6.14 8.42
CA THR A 29 27.18 -4.71 8.74
C THR A 29 28.38 -4.12 7.98
N ILE A 30 29.43 -4.90 7.72
CA ILE A 30 30.53 -4.47 6.83
C ILE A 30 30.00 -4.16 5.43
N ASP A 31 29.13 -5.01 4.90
CA ASP A 31 28.48 -4.76 3.62
C ASP A 31 27.68 -3.43 3.63
N ASP A 32 26.89 -3.20 4.69
CA ASP A 32 26.19 -1.93 4.85
C ASP A 32 27.16 -0.74 4.92
N LEU A 33 28.28 -0.89 5.64
CA LEU A 33 29.32 0.14 5.76
C LEU A 33 30.01 0.45 4.42
N LEU A 34 30.17 -0.53 3.55
CA LEU A 34 30.74 -0.30 2.21
C LEU A 34 29.85 0.60 1.37
N LEU A 35 28.53 0.33 1.36
CA LEU A 35 27.56 1.17 0.66
C LEU A 35 27.46 2.57 1.28
N ASP A 36 27.44 2.63 2.60
CA ASP A 36 27.41 3.88 3.37
C ASP A 36 28.67 4.72 3.09
N GLY A 37 29.83 4.09 3.11
CA GLY A 37 31.12 4.74 2.80
C GLY A 37 31.15 5.29 1.38
N TYR A 38 30.65 4.53 0.41
CA TYR A 38 30.52 5.00 -0.97
C TYR A 38 29.61 6.22 -1.08
N TYR A 39 28.42 6.17 -0.45
CA TYR A 39 27.50 7.30 -0.42
C TYR A 39 28.15 8.56 0.18
N TRP A 40 28.77 8.43 1.37
CA TRP A 40 29.36 9.57 2.07
C TRP A 40 30.60 10.11 1.36
N PHE A 41 31.38 9.25 0.69
CA PHE A 41 32.50 9.69 -0.13
C PHE A 41 32.07 10.69 -1.21
N PHE A 42 31.00 10.36 -1.96
CA PHE A 42 30.49 11.27 -2.98
C PHE A 42 29.79 12.48 -2.40
N GLU A 43 29.05 12.31 -1.31
CA GLU A 43 28.31 13.41 -0.68
C GLU A 43 29.26 14.44 -0.04
N ILE A 44 30.28 13.99 0.66
CA ILE A 44 31.33 14.87 1.22
C ILE A 44 32.12 15.53 0.08
N GLY A 45 32.49 14.78 -0.95
CA GLY A 45 33.14 15.35 -2.13
C GLY A 45 32.35 16.46 -2.79
N ARG A 46 31.04 16.27 -2.93
CA ARG A 46 30.10 17.30 -3.41
C ARG A 46 30.08 18.54 -2.51
N LEU A 47 29.96 18.32 -1.21
CA LEU A 47 29.96 19.41 -0.22
C LEU A 47 31.26 20.22 -0.23
N LEU A 48 32.42 19.54 -0.33
CA LEU A 48 33.74 20.19 -0.40
C LEU A 48 33.91 21.03 -1.67
N ARG A 49 33.26 20.64 -2.78
CA ARG A 49 33.23 21.42 -4.02
C ARG A 49 32.20 22.56 -4.01
N GLY A 50 31.40 22.69 -2.93
CA GLY A 50 30.35 23.70 -2.83
C GLY A 50 29.17 23.45 -3.79
N GLU A 51 29.05 22.24 -4.34
CA GLU A 51 27.99 21.88 -5.26
C GLU A 51 26.67 21.65 -4.51
N LYS A 52 25.58 22.28 -4.96
CA LYS A 52 24.24 22.02 -4.47
C LYS A 52 23.68 20.76 -5.14
N HIS A 53 22.72 20.10 -4.49
CA HIS A 53 21.92 19.09 -5.18
C HIS A 53 21.20 19.74 -6.36
N ALA A 54 21.10 19.00 -7.45
CA ALA A 54 20.27 19.42 -8.57
C ALA A 54 18.87 19.73 -8.06
N SER A 55 18.29 20.84 -8.48
CA SER A 55 16.91 21.24 -8.24
C SER A 55 16.19 21.30 -9.57
N ILE A 56 14.91 20.95 -9.56
CA ILE A 56 14.08 21.09 -10.74
C ILE A 56 13.66 22.55 -10.86
N ASP A 57 13.85 23.10 -12.04
CA ASP A 57 13.20 24.35 -12.44
C ASP A 57 11.76 24.04 -12.89
N VAL A 58 10.82 24.28 -11.98
CA VAL A 58 9.39 24.03 -12.23
C VAL A 58 8.86 24.94 -13.34
N ALA A 59 9.37 26.17 -13.49
CA ALA A 59 8.96 27.08 -14.54
C ALA A 59 9.34 26.50 -15.91
N MET A 60 10.56 26.01 -16.05
CA MET A 60 10.99 25.31 -17.27
C MET A 60 10.08 24.12 -17.59
N LEU A 61 9.74 23.27 -16.59
CA LEU A 61 8.87 22.13 -16.81
C LEU A 61 7.45 22.53 -17.27
N ARG A 62 6.93 23.66 -16.78
CA ARG A 62 5.62 24.18 -17.17
C ARG A 62 5.59 24.72 -18.60
N GLU A 63 6.72 25.22 -19.11
CA GLU A 63 6.86 25.73 -20.46
C GLU A 63 7.03 24.63 -21.52
N LEU A 64 7.41 23.41 -21.13
CA LEU A 64 7.57 22.31 -22.07
C LEU A 64 6.25 21.89 -22.70
N GLU A 65 6.27 21.63 -24.01
CA GLU A 65 5.11 21.05 -24.70
C GLU A 65 4.77 19.69 -24.10
N GLU A 66 3.50 19.50 -23.72
CA GLU A 66 3.01 18.25 -23.19
C GLU A 66 2.86 17.21 -24.28
N ARG A 67 3.46 16.04 -24.07
CA ARG A 67 3.22 14.84 -24.87
C ARG A 67 2.19 13.97 -24.17
N HIS A 68 1.54 13.07 -24.90
CA HIS A 68 0.60 12.13 -24.28
C HIS A 68 1.33 11.18 -23.34
N LEU A 69 0.82 11.03 -22.11
CA LEU A 69 1.27 10.06 -21.10
C LEU A 69 0.11 9.15 -20.70
N ALA A 70 0.40 7.85 -20.54
CA ALA A 70 -0.56 6.90 -20.00
C ALA A 70 -0.23 6.62 -18.53
N ILE A 71 -1.24 6.65 -17.66
CA ILE A 71 -1.11 6.18 -16.29
C ILE A 71 -1.78 4.81 -16.20
N MET A 72 -1.08 3.77 -15.77
CA MET A 72 -1.65 2.44 -15.57
C MET A 72 -1.79 2.16 -14.07
N VAL A 73 -2.99 1.69 -13.70
CA VAL A 73 -3.38 1.38 -12.32
C VAL A 73 -4.00 -0.01 -12.28
N PRO A 74 -3.34 -1.02 -11.71
CA PRO A 74 -3.93 -2.34 -11.53
C PRO A 74 -4.87 -2.33 -10.33
N ALA A 75 -6.12 -2.81 -10.49
CA ALA A 75 -7.13 -2.83 -9.45
C ALA A 75 -7.74 -4.23 -9.27
N TRP A 76 -7.64 -4.77 -8.05
CA TRP A 76 -8.29 -6.00 -7.61
C TRP A 76 -8.87 -5.82 -6.23
N LYS A 77 -10.21 -5.81 -6.12
CA LYS A 77 -10.96 -5.51 -4.88
C LYS A 77 -10.59 -4.15 -4.26
N GLU A 78 -10.53 -3.12 -5.11
CA GLU A 78 -10.15 -1.74 -4.74
C GLU A 78 -11.34 -0.76 -4.83
N TYR A 79 -12.60 -1.28 -4.76
CA TYR A 79 -13.81 -0.49 -4.91
C TYR A 79 -13.92 0.68 -3.90
N ASP A 80 -13.28 0.57 -2.73
CA ASP A 80 -13.31 1.56 -1.66
C ASP A 80 -12.25 2.68 -1.79
N VAL A 81 -11.23 2.49 -2.63
CA VAL A 81 -10.12 3.45 -2.78
C VAL A 81 -9.98 4.02 -4.18
N ILE A 82 -10.29 3.23 -5.23
CA ILE A 82 -9.98 3.61 -6.63
C ILE A 82 -10.64 4.92 -7.08
N ALA A 83 -11.90 5.16 -6.70
CA ALA A 83 -12.59 6.39 -7.07
C ALA A 83 -11.93 7.62 -6.44
N LYS A 84 -11.53 7.54 -5.17
CA LYS A 84 -10.83 8.62 -4.46
C LYS A 84 -9.47 8.91 -5.08
N MET A 85 -8.72 7.87 -5.47
CA MET A 85 -7.44 8.02 -6.16
C MET A 85 -7.61 8.75 -7.47
N VAL A 86 -8.56 8.33 -8.32
CA VAL A 86 -8.85 8.95 -9.61
C VAL A 86 -9.25 10.42 -9.45
N GLU A 87 -10.21 10.72 -8.58
CA GLU A 87 -10.67 12.10 -8.33
C GLU A 87 -9.56 12.99 -7.79
N ASN A 88 -8.73 12.45 -6.87
CA ASN A 88 -7.59 13.20 -6.37
C ASN A 88 -6.56 13.47 -7.46
N THR A 89 -6.25 12.49 -8.30
CA THR A 89 -5.32 12.62 -9.42
C THR A 89 -5.79 13.66 -10.42
N LEU A 90 -7.07 13.61 -10.83
CA LEU A 90 -7.68 14.58 -11.74
C LEU A 90 -7.70 16.00 -11.17
N ALA A 91 -7.87 16.16 -9.87
CA ALA A 91 -7.89 17.46 -9.19
C ALA A 91 -6.50 18.03 -8.91
N THR A 92 -5.48 17.19 -8.86
CA THR A 92 -4.15 17.58 -8.38
C THR A 92 -3.14 17.79 -9.51
N LEU A 93 -3.18 16.97 -10.56
CA LEU A 93 -2.17 17.00 -11.63
C LEU A 93 -2.22 18.29 -12.44
N GLU A 94 -1.06 18.94 -12.55
CA GLU A 94 -0.83 20.08 -13.46
C GLU A 94 -0.44 19.56 -14.87
N TYR A 95 -1.28 18.74 -15.48
CA TYR A 95 -1.01 18.15 -16.79
C TYR A 95 -2.30 17.89 -17.55
N GLU A 96 -2.32 18.16 -18.87
CA GLU A 96 -3.54 18.04 -19.65
C GLU A 96 -3.56 16.83 -20.59
N ARG A 97 -2.42 16.36 -21.08
CA ARG A 97 -2.35 15.29 -22.09
C ARG A 97 -2.07 13.93 -21.48
N TYR A 98 -2.98 13.41 -20.65
CA TYR A 98 -2.85 12.06 -20.08
C TYR A 98 -4.18 11.30 -20.07
N VAL A 99 -4.06 9.98 -19.96
CA VAL A 99 -5.19 9.05 -19.78
C VAL A 99 -4.83 8.04 -18.70
N ILE A 100 -5.76 7.81 -17.76
CA ILE A 100 -5.64 6.81 -16.70
C ILE A 100 -6.28 5.51 -17.19
N PHE A 101 -5.50 4.45 -17.27
CA PHE A 101 -5.94 3.11 -17.63
C PHE A 101 -6.02 2.26 -16.36
N ILE A 102 -7.22 1.81 -16.00
CA ILE A 102 -7.46 1.03 -14.79
C ILE A 102 -7.76 -0.41 -15.18
N GLY A 103 -6.86 -1.32 -14.79
CA GLY A 103 -7.01 -2.75 -15.01
C GLY A 103 -7.96 -3.37 -14.00
N THR A 104 -9.08 -3.95 -14.46
CA THR A 104 -10.07 -4.62 -13.60
C THR A 104 -10.38 -6.02 -14.08
N TYR A 105 -10.75 -6.90 -13.16
CA TYR A 105 -11.08 -8.29 -13.43
C TYR A 105 -12.59 -8.47 -13.58
N HIS A 106 -13.01 -9.36 -14.48
CA HIS A 106 -14.43 -9.62 -14.71
C HIS A 106 -15.14 -10.29 -13.52
N ASN A 107 -14.39 -11.01 -12.67
CA ASN A 107 -14.87 -11.62 -11.44
C ASN A 107 -14.70 -10.73 -10.20
N ASP A 108 -14.52 -9.41 -10.39
CA ASP A 108 -14.52 -8.36 -9.36
C ASP A 108 -15.54 -7.28 -9.77
N PRO A 109 -16.84 -7.57 -9.61
CA PRO A 109 -17.90 -6.67 -10.08
C PRO A 109 -17.95 -5.35 -9.32
N GLU A 110 -17.59 -5.32 -8.03
CA GLU A 110 -17.62 -4.11 -7.22
C GLU A 110 -16.59 -3.08 -7.73
N THR A 111 -15.34 -3.49 -7.88
CA THR A 111 -14.28 -2.60 -8.43
C THR A 111 -14.61 -2.21 -9.88
N THR A 112 -15.12 -3.16 -10.67
CA THR A 112 -15.51 -2.89 -12.05
C THR A 112 -16.60 -1.83 -12.13
N ALA A 113 -17.63 -1.90 -11.30
CA ALA A 113 -18.72 -0.93 -11.27
C ALA A 113 -18.21 0.49 -10.93
N GLU A 114 -17.31 0.60 -9.95
CA GLU A 114 -16.70 1.88 -9.58
C GLU A 114 -15.85 2.47 -10.71
N VAL A 115 -15.02 1.65 -11.36
CA VAL A 115 -14.21 2.10 -12.49
C VAL A 115 -15.08 2.52 -13.68
N GLU A 116 -16.14 1.78 -13.99
CA GLU A 116 -17.09 2.17 -15.05
C GLU A 116 -17.83 3.48 -14.72
N ARG A 117 -18.13 3.72 -13.44
CA ARG A 117 -18.65 4.99 -12.97
C ARG A 117 -17.67 6.14 -13.24
N MET A 118 -16.37 5.95 -12.95
CA MET A 118 -15.34 6.94 -13.24
C MET A 118 -15.16 7.15 -14.76
N VAL A 119 -15.22 6.11 -15.57
CA VAL A 119 -15.18 6.22 -17.04
C VAL A 119 -16.35 7.04 -17.58
N ARG A 120 -17.57 6.78 -17.10
CA ARG A 120 -18.75 7.58 -17.52
C ARG A 120 -18.62 9.05 -17.11
N ARG A 121 -18.04 9.33 -15.95
CA ARG A 121 -17.85 10.69 -15.44
C ARG A 121 -16.71 11.44 -16.13
N HIS A 122 -15.63 10.73 -16.47
CA HIS A 122 -14.43 11.30 -17.07
C HIS A 122 -14.01 10.57 -18.37
N PRO A 123 -14.86 10.53 -19.41
CA PRO A 123 -14.68 9.65 -20.56
C PRO A 123 -13.44 9.97 -21.42
N ARG A 124 -12.86 11.17 -21.25
CA ARG A 124 -11.63 11.58 -21.96
C ARG A 124 -10.36 11.32 -21.14
N ARG A 125 -10.50 11.00 -19.84
CA ARG A 125 -9.38 10.90 -18.89
C ARG A 125 -9.22 9.51 -18.30
N VAL A 126 -10.29 8.73 -18.22
CA VAL A 126 -10.30 7.40 -17.59
C VAL A 126 -10.77 6.36 -18.59
N THR A 127 -10.02 5.27 -18.68
CA THR A 127 -10.32 4.13 -19.55
C THR A 127 -10.16 2.85 -18.74
N ARG A 128 -11.15 1.96 -18.84
CA ARG A 128 -11.05 0.64 -18.23
C ARG A 128 -10.29 -0.33 -19.12
N ALA A 129 -9.32 -1.03 -18.56
CA ALA A 129 -8.63 -2.16 -19.16
C ALA A 129 -9.17 -3.46 -18.56
N THR A 130 -9.87 -4.27 -19.37
CA THR A 130 -10.45 -5.54 -18.89
C THR A 130 -9.39 -6.64 -18.87
N VAL A 131 -9.15 -7.23 -17.71
CA VAL A 131 -8.34 -8.45 -17.54
C VAL A 131 -9.25 -9.64 -17.80
N LEU A 132 -8.90 -10.46 -18.80
CA LEU A 132 -9.73 -11.62 -19.20
C LEU A 132 -9.50 -12.86 -18.32
N ASN A 133 -8.37 -12.94 -17.64
CA ASN A 133 -8.07 -14.00 -16.69
C ASN A 133 -8.92 -13.84 -15.42
N GLU A 134 -9.33 -14.95 -14.83
CA GLU A 134 -10.01 -14.90 -13.52
C GLU A 134 -9.03 -14.48 -12.42
N GLY A 135 -9.41 -13.44 -11.67
CA GLY A 135 -8.65 -12.99 -10.50
C GLY A 135 -8.88 -13.89 -9.26
N PRO A 136 -7.97 -13.84 -8.28
CA PRO A 136 -6.73 -13.09 -8.34
C PRO A 136 -5.64 -13.80 -9.18
N THR A 137 -4.99 -13.04 -10.07
CA THR A 137 -3.77 -13.49 -10.75
C THR A 137 -2.52 -12.92 -10.04
N CYS A 138 -1.71 -12.14 -10.75
CA CYS A 138 -0.63 -11.32 -10.18
C CYS A 138 -0.68 -9.91 -10.75
N LYS A 139 -0.03 -8.94 -10.09
CA LYS A 139 0.00 -7.55 -10.56
C LYS A 139 0.51 -7.45 -12.01
N ALA A 140 1.57 -8.21 -12.34
CA ALA A 140 2.14 -8.26 -13.68
C ALA A 140 1.13 -8.65 -14.78
N ASP A 141 0.24 -9.61 -14.51
CA ASP A 141 -0.79 -10.01 -15.48
C ASP A 141 -1.76 -8.86 -15.75
N CYS A 142 -2.24 -8.19 -14.70
CA CYS A 142 -3.09 -7.01 -14.84
C CYS A 142 -2.39 -5.89 -15.63
N LEU A 143 -1.12 -5.61 -15.33
CA LEU A 143 -0.31 -4.62 -16.05
C LEU A 143 -0.13 -4.99 -17.52
N ASN A 144 0.10 -6.24 -17.86
CA ASN A 144 0.21 -6.70 -19.26
C ASN A 144 -1.10 -6.48 -20.04
N TRP A 145 -2.26 -6.75 -19.44
CA TRP A 145 -3.56 -6.45 -20.04
C TRP A 145 -3.79 -4.95 -20.21
N THR A 146 -3.34 -4.16 -19.23
CA THR A 146 -3.41 -2.69 -19.27
C THR A 146 -2.53 -2.12 -20.37
N VAL A 147 -1.30 -2.61 -20.55
CA VAL A 147 -0.44 -2.25 -21.69
C VAL A 147 -1.14 -2.58 -23.01
N GLY A 148 -1.76 -3.74 -23.14
CA GLY A 148 -2.55 -4.08 -24.32
C GLY A 148 -3.71 -3.12 -24.58
N ALA A 149 -4.35 -2.60 -23.54
CA ALA A 149 -5.40 -1.58 -23.67
C ALA A 149 -4.82 -0.21 -24.10
N ILE A 150 -3.66 0.17 -23.57
CA ILE A 150 -2.93 1.39 -23.99
C ILE A 150 -2.62 1.35 -25.48
N LEU A 151 -2.10 0.23 -25.99
CA LEU A 151 -1.77 0.08 -27.40
C LEU A 151 -3.01 0.18 -28.30
N ARG A 152 -4.10 -0.47 -27.93
CA ARG A 152 -5.38 -0.35 -28.66
C ARG A 152 -5.93 1.08 -28.65
N TYR A 153 -5.75 1.78 -27.53
CA TYR A 153 -6.13 3.19 -27.43
C TYR A 153 -5.30 4.07 -28.37
N GLU A 154 -3.98 3.86 -28.46
CA GLU A 154 -3.09 4.56 -29.41
C GLU A 154 -3.59 4.38 -30.85
N GLU A 155 -3.88 3.15 -31.26
CA GLU A 155 -4.39 2.82 -32.59
C GLU A 155 -5.73 3.51 -32.89
N THR A 156 -6.68 3.42 -31.95
CA THR A 156 -8.02 3.95 -32.09
C THR A 156 -8.04 5.48 -32.21
N HIS A 157 -7.23 6.16 -31.38
CA HIS A 157 -7.19 7.61 -31.28
C HIS A 157 -6.10 8.23 -32.14
N ARG A 158 -5.27 7.41 -32.82
CA ARG A 158 -4.13 7.83 -33.65
C ARG A 158 -3.15 8.74 -32.91
N ILE A 159 -2.84 8.38 -31.67
CA ILE A 159 -1.83 9.04 -30.85
C ILE A 159 -0.73 8.05 -30.50
N LYS A 160 0.42 8.53 -30.04
CA LYS A 160 1.45 7.70 -29.41
C LYS A 160 1.78 8.32 -28.05
N PHE A 161 1.74 7.51 -27.00
CA PHE A 161 2.17 7.94 -25.69
C PHE A 161 3.70 8.09 -25.66
N ALA A 162 4.22 9.09 -24.96
CA ALA A 162 5.67 9.26 -24.77
C ALA A 162 6.20 8.31 -23.68
N GLY A 163 5.35 7.98 -22.71
CA GLY A 163 5.68 7.06 -21.62
C GLY A 163 4.44 6.51 -20.96
N VAL A 164 4.66 5.42 -20.20
CA VAL A 164 3.65 4.73 -19.38
C VAL A 164 4.05 4.83 -17.93
N VAL A 165 3.23 5.47 -17.12
CA VAL A 165 3.45 5.71 -15.69
C VAL A 165 2.72 4.64 -14.88
N MET A 166 3.38 4.05 -13.90
CA MET A 166 2.80 3.02 -13.02
C MET A 166 2.47 3.60 -11.65
N HIS A 167 1.22 3.40 -11.22
CA HIS A 167 0.72 3.74 -9.90
C HIS A 167 -0.16 2.63 -9.33
N ASP A 168 -0.29 2.61 -8.01
CA ASP A 168 -1.27 1.77 -7.30
C ASP A 168 -2.50 2.58 -6.89
N CYS A 169 -3.56 1.91 -6.45
CA CYS A 169 -4.85 2.53 -6.14
C CYS A 169 -4.82 3.47 -4.92
N GLU A 170 -3.79 3.39 -4.09
CA GLU A 170 -3.59 4.20 -2.88
C GLU A 170 -2.64 5.38 -3.05
N ASP A 171 -2.07 5.57 -4.24
CA ASP A 171 -1.06 6.60 -4.47
C ASP A 171 -1.60 8.01 -4.46
N VAL A 172 -0.89 8.89 -3.78
CA VAL A 172 -1.05 10.35 -3.84
C VAL A 172 0.03 10.90 -4.74
N ILE A 173 -0.37 11.25 -5.96
CA ILE A 173 0.50 11.70 -7.03
C ILE A 173 0.86 13.17 -6.82
N HIS A 174 2.11 13.52 -7.10
CA HIS A 174 2.57 14.91 -6.97
C HIS A 174 2.08 15.78 -8.15
N PRO A 175 1.67 17.06 -7.94
CA PRO A 175 1.10 17.91 -8.99
C PRO A 175 1.92 17.99 -10.27
N ILE A 176 3.23 18.14 -10.17
CA ILE A 176 4.15 18.27 -11.31
C ILE A 176 4.81 16.96 -11.75
N GLU A 177 4.34 15.82 -11.25
CA GLU A 177 4.95 14.51 -11.54
C GLU A 177 4.99 14.23 -13.04
N LEU A 178 3.85 14.35 -13.72
CA LEU A 178 3.78 14.14 -15.16
C LEU A 178 4.57 15.18 -15.98
N LYS A 179 4.69 16.42 -15.49
CA LYS A 179 5.58 17.42 -16.10
C LYS A 179 7.02 16.96 -16.09
N TYR A 180 7.46 16.42 -14.95
CA TYR A 180 8.81 15.87 -14.83
C TYR A 180 9.01 14.63 -15.70
N PHE A 181 8.07 13.67 -15.69
CA PHE A 181 8.16 12.50 -16.55
C PHE A 181 8.17 12.86 -18.04
N ASN A 182 7.38 13.84 -18.45
CA ASN A 182 7.42 14.36 -19.82
C ASN A 182 8.80 14.85 -20.26
N HIS A 183 9.54 15.48 -19.36
CA HIS A 183 10.93 15.87 -19.60
C HIS A 183 11.88 14.66 -19.59
N ALA A 184 11.86 13.87 -18.51
CA ALA A 184 12.87 12.87 -18.23
C ALA A 184 12.87 11.66 -19.17
N VAL A 185 11.69 11.26 -19.72
CA VAL A 185 11.62 10.15 -20.70
C VAL A 185 12.20 10.50 -22.09
N THR A 186 12.70 11.72 -22.29
CA THR A 186 13.50 12.05 -23.48
C THR A 186 14.95 11.60 -23.34
N GLU A 187 15.43 11.45 -22.13
CA GLU A 187 16.82 11.15 -21.79
C GLU A 187 17.02 9.74 -21.21
N HIS A 188 15.96 9.21 -20.58
CA HIS A 188 15.99 7.93 -19.89
C HIS A 188 14.82 7.04 -20.28
N ASP A 189 15.07 5.74 -20.40
CA ASP A 189 14.08 4.72 -20.72
C ASP A 189 13.21 4.33 -19.52
N LEU A 190 13.76 4.41 -18.29
CA LEU A 190 13.06 4.24 -17.02
C LEU A 190 13.40 5.40 -16.07
N VAL A 191 12.37 6.02 -15.54
CA VAL A 191 12.48 7.09 -14.54
C VAL A 191 11.71 6.67 -13.28
N GLN A 192 12.40 6.52 -12.17
CA GLN A 192 11.81 6.20 -10.87
C GLN A 192 11.85 7.43 -9.96
N LEU A 193 10.71 7.83 -9.40
CA LEU A 193 10.65 8.83 -8.33
C LEU A 193 10.70 8.17 -6.95
N PRO A 194 11.06 8.92 -5.91
CA PRO A 194 10.94 8.45 -4.54
C PRO A 194 9.49 8.13 -4.16
N VAL A 195 9.33 7.08 -3.38
CA VAL A 195 8.07 6.76 -2.69
C VAL A 195 8.24 7.09 -1.22
N LEU A 196 7.32 7.85 -0.64
CA LEU A 196 7.40 8.30 0.74
C LEU A 196 6.15 7.87 1.50
N SER A 197 6.34 7.44 2.74
CA SER A 197 5.21 7.18 3.64
C SER A 197 4.51 8.48 4.01
N LEU A 198 3.19 8.48 3.89
CA LEU A 198 2.36 9.53 4.46
C LEU A 198 2.52 9.57 6.00
N PRO A 199 2.49 10.76 6.61
CA PRO A 199 2.64 10.90 8.05
C PRO A 199 1.54 10.15 8.80
N ARG A 200 1.95 9.38 9.81
CA ARG A 200 1.08 8.68 10.76
C ARG A 200 1.26 9.24 12.17
N LYS A 201 0.39 8.88 13.09
CA LYS A 201 0.51 9.28 14.48
C LYS A 201 1.81 8.73 15.08
N TRP A 202 2.44 9.47 15.99
CA TRP A 202 3.76 9.15 16.54
C TRP A 202 3.84 7.77 17.21
N TYR A 203 2.71 7.25 17.69
CA TYR A 203 2.62 5.95 18.36
C TYR A 203 2.36 4.77 17.41
N GLU A 204 2.10 5.01 16.13
CA GLU A 204 1.91 3.95 15.11
C GLU A 204 3.26 3.43 14.64
N PHE A 205 3.91 2.65 15.51
CA PHE A 205 5.29 2.20 15.30
C PHE A 205 5.44 1.31 14.07
N VAL A 206 4.46 0.48 13.77
CA VAL A 206 4.51 -0.41 12.60
C VAL A 206 4.60 0.39 11.30
N ALA A 207 3.68 1.31 11.08
CA ALA A 207 3.73 2.18 9.90
C ALA A 207 4.97 3.08 9.90
N GLY A 208 5.40 3.52 11.08
CA GLY A 208 6.64 4.28 11.25
C GLY A 208 7.90 3.53 10.78
N THR A 209 7.92 2.19 10.81
CA THR A 209 9.08 1.43 10.28
C THR A 209 9.22 1.59 8.77
N TYR A 210 8.13 1.66 8.03
CA TYR A 210 8.16 1.92 6.58
C TYR A 210 8.66 3.33 6.28
N MET A 211 8.15 4.33 7.01
CA MET A 211 8.63 5.71 6.89
C MET A 211 10.15 5.79 7.11
N ASP A 212 10.67 5.07 8.11
CA ASP A 212 12.10 5.04 8.41
C ASP A 212 12.90 4.36 7.30
N ASP A 213 12.45 3.19 6.82
CA ASP A 213 13.13 2.41 5.78
C ASP A 213 13.13 3.18 4.44
N PHE A 214 11.98 3.70 4.00
CA PHE A 214 11.89 4.46 2.75
C PHE A 214 12.65 5.79 2.81
N SER A 215 12.67 6.45 3.99
CA SER A 215 13.48 7.67 4.17
C SER A 215 14.98 7.40 3.98
N GLU A 216 15.48 6.27 4.43
CA GLU A 216 16.89 5.92 4.26
C GLU A 216 17.17 5.40 2.85
N THR A 217 16.37 4.44 2.37
CA THR A 217 16.55 3.79 1.06
C THR A 217 16.51 4.80 -0.08
N HIS A 218 15.51 5.68 -0.13
CA HIS A 218 15.35 6.61 -1.25
C HIS A 218 16.27 7.83 -1.17
N GLN A 219 16.85 8.14 0.00
CA GLN A 219 17.84 9.20 0.07
C GLN A 219 19.27 8.73 -0.16
N LYS A 220 19.59 7.48 0.19
CA LYS A 220 20.94 6.94 0.21
C LYS A 220 21.11 5.75 -0.74
N ASP A 221 20.35 4.67 -0.52
CA ASP A 221 20.59 3.39 -1.19
C ASP A 221 20.29 3.45 -2.68
N MET A 222 19.14 4.00 -3.09
CA MET A 222 18.75 4.08 -4.51
C MET A 222 19.75 4.90 -5.35
N PRO A 223 20.12 6.14 -4.97
CA PRO A 223 21.14 6.90 -5.70
C PRO A 223 22.51 6.23 -5.71
N THR A 224 22.84 5.46 -4.67
CA THR A 224 24.10 4.73 -4.59
C THR A 224 24.11 3.54 -5.55
N ARG A 225 23.00 2.81 -5.62
CA ARG A 225 22.82 1.68 -6.56
C ARG A 225 22.90 2.13 -8.02
N GLU A 226 22.18 3.19 -8.36
CA GLU A 226 22.24 3.80 -9.69
C GLU A 226 23.68 4.14 -10.10
N ARG A 227 24.44 4.83 -9.22
CA ARG A 227 25.83 5.16 -9.51
C ARG A 227 26.76 3.94 -9.63
N LEU A 228 26.51 2.89 -8.86
CA LEU A 228 27.34 1.68 -8.88
C LEU A 228 27.07 0.81 -10.09
N THR A 229 25.82 0.66 -10.50
CA THR A 229 25.40 -0.36 -11.46
C THR A 229 24.70 0.19 -12.69
N GLY A 230 24.18 1.41 -12.63
CA GLY A 230 23.26 1.95 -13.63
C GLY A 230 21.83 1.39 -13.51
N VAL A 231 21.57 0.48 -12.56
CA VAL A 231 20.24 -0.10 -12.33
C VAL A 231 19.52 0.65 -11.21
N VAL A 232 18.26 0.96 -11.45
CA VAL A 232 17.35 1.51 -10.46
C VAL A 232 16.26 0.48 -10.17
N PRO A 233 16.36 -0.30 -9.09
CA PRO A 233 15.29 -1.25 -8.75
C PRO A 233 13.95 -0.56 -8.64
N GLY A 234 12.95 -1.05 -9.39
CA GLY A 234 11.60 -0.49 -9.38
C GLY A 234 10.97 -0.58 -7.99
N ALA A 235 10.16 0.42 -7.65
CA ALA A 235 9.42 0.49 -6.41
C ALA A 235 7.94 0.09 -6.57
N GLY A 236 7.54 -0.35 -7.77
CA GLY A 236 6.17 -0.77 -8.08
C GLY A 236 5.20 0.38 -8.32
N VAL A 237 5.61 1.62 -8.02
CA VAL A 237 4.82 2.85 -8.19
C VAL A 237 5.75 4.02 -8.51
N ALA A 238 5.21 5.14 -8.97
CA ALA A 238 5.97 6.35 -9.31
C ALA A 238 7.09 6.09 -10.31
N SER A 239 6.88 5.15 -11.23
CA SER A 239 7.81 4.76 -12.29
C SER A 239 7.24 5.15 -13.64
N CYS A 240 8.03 5.80 -14.48
CA CYS A 240 7.69 6.08 -15.88
C CYS A 240 8.59 5.29 -16.80
N TYR A 241 8.00 4.46 -17.63
CA TYR A 241 8.66 3.67 -18.66
C TYR A 241 8.48 4.38 -20.00
N GLY A 242 9.57 4.69 -20.69
CA GLY A 242 9.51 5.21 -22.05
C GLY A 242 8.74 4.24 -22.97
N ARG A 243 7.95 4.80 -23.90
CA ARG A 243 7.12 3.96 -24.77
C ARG A 243 7.94 2.95 -25.60
N ASP A 244 9.13 3.37 -26.03
CA ASP A 244 10.05 2.51 -26.78
C ASP A 244 10.68 1.42 -25.91
N ALA A 245 10.87 1.67 -24.61
CA ALA A 245 11.31 0.66 -23.63
C ALA A 245 10.26 -0.45 -23.48
N ILE A 246 8.98 -0.08 -23.39
CA ILE A 246 7.87 -1.06 -23.36
C ILE A 246 7.87 -1.91 -24.62
N GLU A 247 8.02 -1.30 -25.82
CA GLU A 247 8.08 -2.04 -27.09
C GLU A 247 9.24 -3.03 -27.14
N LYS A 248 10.44 -2.61 -26.71
CA LYS A 248 11.62 -3.48 -26.67
C LYS A 248 11.43 -4.65 -25.69
N ALA A 249 10.84 -4.39 -24.52
CA ALA A 249 10.53 -5.43 -23.55
C ALA A 249 9.48 -6.42 -24.08
N MET A 250 8.45 -5.93 -24.76
CA MET A 250 7.42 -6.76 -25.39
C MET A 250 8.00 -7.67 -26.49
N ALA A 251 8.94 -7.15 -27.30
CA ALA A 251 9.58 -7.91 -28.38
C ALA A 251 10.33 -9.14 -27.85
N VAL A 252 10.95 -9.03 -26.68
CA VAL A 252 11.71 -10.13 -26.05
C VAL A 252 10.79 -11.15 -25.34
N ARG A 253 9.58 -10.72 -24.90
CA ARG A 253 8.69 -11.54 -24.07
C ARG A 253 7.32 -11.82 -24.71
N ASN A 254 7.28 -12.03 -26.03
CA ASN A 254 6.07 -12.43 -26.76
C ASN A 254 4.87 -11.50 -26.47
N GLY A 255 5.09 -10.19 -26.44
CA GLY A 255 4.05 -9.17 -26.26
C GLY A 255 3.66 -8.89 -24.80
N ARG A 256 4.29 -9.49 -23.81
CA ARG A 256 4.02 -9.29 -22.37
C ARG A 256 5.25 -8.72 -21.66
N PRO A 257 5.35 -7.40 -21.45
CA PRO A 257 6.55 -6.79 -20.89
C PRO A 257 6.83 -7.24 -19.44
N PHE A 258 5.80 -7.34 -18.60
CA PHE A 258 5.95 -7.70 -17.19
C PHE A 258 5.93 -9.21 -16.98
N ASN A 259 6.77 -9.68 -16.07
CA ASN A 259 6.93 -11.10 -15.74
C ASN A 259 5.85 -11.58 -14.77
N THR A 260 4.95 -12.45 -15.23
CA THR A 260 3.86 -13.00 -14.43
C THR A 260 4.31 -14.04 -13.38
N ASP A 261 5.55 -14.52 -13.46
CA ASP A 261 6.11 -15.47 -12.50
C ASP A 261 6.83 -14.77 -11.33
N SER A 262 6.82 -13.42 -11.30
CA SER A 262 7.41 -12.61 -10.22
C SER A 262 6.32 -11.91 -9.42
N LEU A 263 6.45 -11.93 -8.09
CA LEU A 263 5.62 -11.14 -7.18
C LEU A 263 6.11 -9.68 -7.03
N THR A 264 7.28 -9.37 -7.58
CA THR A 264 7.89 -8.05 -7.67
C THR A 264 8.30 -7.83 -9.12
N GLU A 265 7.29 -7.65 -9.96
CA GLU A 265 7.42 -7.47 -11.40
C GLU A 265 8.23 -6.22 -11.76
N ASP A 266 8.16 -5.20 -10.92
CA ASP A 266 8.88 -3.94 -10.98
C ASP A 266 10.40 -4.12 -10.82
N TYR A 267 10.80 -4.89 -9.80
CA TYR A 267 12.21 -5.25 -9.57
C TYR A 267 12.76 -6.10 -10.72
N ASP A 268 12.04 -7.14 -11.14
CA ASP A 268 12.41 -8.00 -12.28
C ASP A 268 12.53 -7.18 -13.56
N PHE A 269 11.59 -6.26 -13.78
CA PHE A 269 11.51 -5.48 -15.00
C PHE A 269 12.69 -4.51 -15.13
N SER A 270 13.06 -3.80 -14.06
CA SER A 270 14.22 -2.89 -14.06
C SER A 270 15.51 -3.61 -14.47
N PHE A 271 15.84 -4.74 -13.84
CA PHE A 271 17.04 -5.49 -14.23
C PHE A 271 17.01 -5.97 -15.68
N ARG A 272 15.82 -6.34 -16.21
CA ARG A 272 15.69 -6.75 -17.60
C ARG A 272 15.82 -5.57 -18.59
N LEU A 273 15.33 -4.40 -18.24
CA LEU A 273 15.56 -3.20 -19.03
C LEU A 273 17.04 -2.87 -19.12
N HIS A 274 17.74 -2.97 -18.01
CA HIS A 274 19.19 -2.78 -17.96
C HIS A 274 19.93 -3.82 -18.83
N ASP A 275 19.54 -5.10 -18.78
CA ASP A 275 20.12 -6.16 -19.63
C ASP A 275 19.86 -5.90 -21.13
N LEU A 276 18.79 -5.18 -21.48
CA LEU A 276 18.52 -4.72 -22.85
C LEU A 276 19.33 -3.47 -23.24
N GLY A 277 20.20 -2.96 -22.36
CA GLY A 277 21.04 -1.78 -22.59
C GLY A 277 20.26 -0.46 -22.51
N LEU A 278 19.10 -0.46 -21.82
CA LEU A 278 18.29 0.71 -21.60
C LEU A 278 18.77 1.52 -20.41
N THR A 279 18.50 2.83 -20.42
CA THR A 279 18.99 3.77 -19.43
C THR A 279 17.94 3.99 -18.33
N GLU A 280 18.39 3.98 -17.08
CA GLU A 280 17.54 4.16 -15.91
C GLU A 280 18.02 5.32 -15.05
N THR A 281 17.09 6.04 -14.41
CA THR A 281 17.44 7.09 -13.45
C THR A 281 16.53 7.13 -12.25
N PHE A 282 17.11 7.42 -11.07
CA PHE A 282 16.40 7.70 -9.84
C PHE A 282 16.33 9.20 -9.58
N ALA A 283 15.19 9.78 -9.88
CA ALA A 283 14.99 11.22 -9.85
C ALA A 283 14.63 11.71 -8.43
N ARG A 284 15.61 12.22 -7.71
CA ARG A 284 15.46 12.76 -6.36
C ARG A 284 15.74 14.26 -6.33
N PHE A 285 14.70 15.06 -6.53
CA PHE A 285 14.87 16.51 -6.60
C PHE A 285 14.02 17.25 -5.55
N PRO A 286 14.60 18.21 -4.82
CA PRO A 286 13.82 19.17 -4.07
C PRO A 286 13.14 20.15 -5.03
N ILE A 287 11.89 20.48 -4.75
CA ILE A 287 11.11 21.48 -5.48
C ILE A 287 11.25 22.83 -4.76
N SER A 288 11.57 23.87 -5.52
CA SER A 288 11.73 25.21 -4.98
C SER A 288 10.41 25.98 -4.93
N ASP A 289 9.41 25.57 -5.71
CA ASP A 289 8.11 26.24 -5.81
C ASP A 289 7.16 25.78 -4.69
N GLU A 290 6.86 26.66 -3.75
CA GLU A 290 5.94 26.38 -2.64
C GLU A 290 4.49 26.13 -3.09
N SER A 291 4.10 26.55 -4.30
CA SER A 291 2.76 26.29 -4.84
C SER A 291 2.54 24.80 -5.15
N CYS A 292 3.62 24.05 -5.37
CA CYS A 292 3.60 22.62 -5.61
C CYS A 292 3.69 21.78 -4.33
N ASP A 293 3.86 22.41 -3.16
CA ASP A 293 3.94 21.68 -1.89
C ASP A 293 2.60 21.01 -1.59
N LEU A 294 2.63 19.72 -1.30
CA LEU A 294 1.46 19.07 -0.73
C LEU A 294 1.14 19.69 0.64
N PRO A 295 -0.15 19.95 0.94
CA PRO A 295 -0.52 20.55 2.21
C PRO A 295 0.00 19.69 3.38
N PRO A 296 0.54 20.30 4.45
CA PRO A 296 0.92 19.55 5.63
C PRO A 296 -0.33 18.92 6.23
N VAL A 297 -0.23 17.65 6.61
CA VAL A 297 -1.28 17.02 7.43
C VAL A 297 -1.56 17.92 8.63
N ARG A 298 -2.83 18.17 8.90
CA ARG A 298 -3.37 19.19 9.84
C ARG A 298 -2.51 19.36 11.11
N GLY A 299 -2.00 20.56 11.33
CA GLY A 299 -1.22 20.91 12.52
C GLY A 299 0.27 20.56 12.50
N GLY A 300 0.79 19.97 11.43
CA GLY A 300 2.20 19.60 11.28
C GLY A 300 3.07 20.75 10.78
N ARG A 301 4.35 20.78 11.21
CA ARG A 301 5.36 21.65 10.59
C ARG A 301 5.69 21.10 9.19
N ARG A 302 5.87 22.00 8.21
CA ARG A 302 6.41 21.63 6.90
C ARG A 302 7.82 21.06 7.08
N HIS A 303 8.01 19.81 6.64
CA HIS A 303 9.30 19.13 6.63
C HIS A 303 9.82 19.01 5.20
N ALA A 304 11.10 18.68 5.04
CA ALA A 304 11.72 18.54 3.72
C ALA A 304 11.03 17.48 2.83
N ALA A 305 10.37 16.49 3.42
CA ALA A 305 9.56 15.52 2.69
C ALA A 305 8.44 16.15 1.84
N HIS A 306 7.89 17.30 2.26
CA HIS A 306 6.82 17.99 1.52
C HIS A 306 7.34 18.69 0.25
N ARG A 307 8.63 18.98 0.21
CA ARG A 307 9.31 19.67 -0.91
C ARG A 307 10.01 18.71 -1.87
N LEU A 308 9.85 17.40 -1.69
CA LEU A 308 10.47 16.43 -2.58
C LEU A 308 9.44 15.99 -3.64
N LEU A 309 9.87 16.00 -4.91
CA LEU A 309 9.11 15.36 -5.97
C LEU A 309 9.05 13.85 -5.66
N ALA A 310 7.91 13.38 -5.21
CA ALA A 310 7.72 12.02 -4.75
C ALA A 310 6.24 11.65 -4.71
N THR A 311 5.92 10.41 -5.00
CA THR A 311 4.62 9.81 -4.73
C THR A 311 4.52 9.44 -3.25
N ARG A 312 3.32 9.44 -2.70
CA ARG A 312 3.09 9.15 -1.29
C ARG A 312 1.95 8.18 -1.11
N GLU A 313 2.11 7.29 -0.14
CA GLU A 313 1.09 6.30 0.19
C GLU A 313 1.04 5.99 1.69
N TYR A 314 -0.04 5.35 2.13
CA TYR A 314 -0.13 4.78 3.47
C TYR A 314 0.37 3.35 3.49
N PHE A 315 1.37 3.09 4.33
CA PHE A 315 1.85 1.74 4.59
C PHE A 315 1.06 1.06 5.71
N PRO A 316 1.10 -0.28 5.77
CA PRO A 316 0.42 -1.06 6.80
C PRO A 316 0.69 -0.57 8.21
N SER A 317 -0.37 -0.43 9.01
CA SER A 317 -0.31 0.01 10.42
C SER A 317 -0.35 -1.13 11.42
N THR A 318 -0.73 -2.35 11.01
CA THR A 318 -0.76 -3.52 11.88
C THR A 318 0.43 -4.45 11.64
N PHE A 319 0.87 -5.13 12.69
CA PHE A 319 2.00 -6.04 12.61
C PHE A 319 1.74 -7.18 11.59
N ARG A 320 0.50 -7.70 11.56
CA ARG A 320 0.11 -8.81 10.68
C ARG A 320 0.16 -8.41 9.20
N THR A 321 -0.40 -7.28 8.83
CA THR A 321 -0.38 -6.78 7.44
C THR A 321 1.04 -6.42 7.01
N ALA A 322 1.84 -5.84 7.92
CA ALA A 322 3.22 -5.47 7.65
C ALA A 322 4.11 -6.69 7.31
N TYR A 323 4.12 -7.75 8.15
CA TYR A 323 4.97 -8.90 7.84
C TYR A 323 4.45 -9.69 6.60
N ARG A 324 3.14 -9.69 6.31
CA ARG A 324 2.59 -10.29 5.08
C ARG A 324 3.09 -9.54 3.83
N GLN A 325 3.00 -8.21 3.82
CA GLN A 325 3.48 -7.40 2.69
C GLN A 325 4.99 -7.59 2.47
N ARG A 326 5.80 -7.51 3.55
CA ARG A 326 7.26 -7.73 3.44
C ARG A 326 7.62 -9.15 3.03
N ALA A 327 6.85 -10.15 3.45
CA ALA A 327 7.05 -11.53 3.00
C ALA A 327 6.86 -11.66 1.48
N ARG A 328 5.90 -10.94 0.89
CA ARG A 328 5.70 -10.87 -0.56
C ARG A 328 6.93 -10.25 -1.26
N TRP A 329 7.44 -9.13 -0.74
CA TRP A 329 8.65 -8.51 -1.29
C TRP A 329 9.88 -9.43 -1.19
N ILE A 330 10.07 -10.11 -0.06
CA ILE A 330 11.16 -11.07 0.13
C ILE A 330 11.01 -12.26 -0.85
N LEU A 331 9.80 -12.78 -1.04
CA LEU A 331 9.53 -13.85 -2.02
C LEU A 331 9.91 -13.42 -3.43
N GLY A 332 9.46 -12.24 -3.87
CA GLY A 332 9.74 -11.75 -5.22
C GLY A 332 11.22 -11.42 -5.42
N ILE A 333 11.81 -10.60 -4.55
CA ILE A 333 13.19 -10.10 -4.72
C ILE A 333 14.23 -11.19 -4.44
N ALA A 334 14.07 -11.92 -3.32
CA ALA A 334 15.13 -12.80 -2.86
C ALA A 334 15.00 -14.23 -3.39
N PHE A 335 13.78 -14.81 -3.44
CA PHE A 335 13.58 -16.18 -3.90
C PHE A 335 13.33 -16.26 -5.40
N GLN A 336 12.27 -15.66 -5.90
CA GLN A 336 11.95 -15.66 -7.33
C GLN A 336 13.00 -14.88 -8.14
N GLY A 337 13.51 -13.75 -7.62
CA GLY A 337 14.63 -13.03 -8.22
C GLY A 337 15.90 -13.87 -8.29
N TRP A 338 16.13 -14.81 -7.37
CA TRP A 338 17.24 -15.77 -7.49
C TRP A 338 17.02 -16.76 -8.64
N GLU A 339 15.80 -17.30 -8.77
CA GLU A 339 15.49 -18.26 -9.83
C GLU A 339 15.51 -17.62 -11.22
N GLN A 340 15.02 -16.38 -11.33
CA GLN A 340 14.75 -15.75 -12.62
C GLN A 340 15.89 -14.85 -13.14
N LEU A 341 16.53 -14.10 -12.25
CA LEU A 341 17.65 -13.23 -12.58
C LEU A 341 19.00 -13.89 -12.28
N GLY A 342 19.01 -14.90 -11.39
CA GLY A 342 20.22 -15.63 -10.99
C GLY A 342 21.27 -14.71 -10.37
N TRP A 343 22.50 -14.84 -10.82
CA TRP A 343 23.67 -14.02 -10.51
C TRP A 343 24.24 -13.41 -11.80
N SER A 344 23.38 -12.93 -12.69
CA SER A 344 23.74 -12.30 -13.96
C SER A 344 24.44 -10.95 -13.76
N GLY A 345 24.95 -10.40 -14.86
CA GLY A 345 25.60 -9.11 -14.87
C GLY A 345 27.05 -9.08 -14.35
N ASN A 346 27.58 -7.89 -14.18
CA ASN A 346 28.94 -7.63 -13.72
C ASN A 346 29.07 -7.85 -12.19
N LEU A 347 30.28 -7.71 -11.65
CA LEU A 347 30.55 -7.93 -10.23
C LEU A 347 29.75 -6.99 -9.31
N LEU A 348 29.51 -5.76 -9.72
CA LEU A 348 28.73 -4.80 -8.94
C LEU A 348 27.24 -5.17 -8.92
N THR A 349 26.69 -5.63 -10.06
CA THR A 349 25.31 -6.14 -10.13
C THR A 349 25.15 -7.38 -9.23
N ARG A 350 26.10 -8.32 -9.27
CA ARG A 350 26.12 -9.49 -8.37
C ARG A 350 26.21 -9.10 -6.89
N TYR A 351 26.99 -8.08 -6.58
CA TYR A 351 27.05 -7.53 -5.23
C TYR A 351 25.68 -6.97 -4.78
N ILE A 352 24.97 -6.26 -5.66
CA ILE A 352 23.62 -5.78 -5.35
C ILE A 352 22.66 -6.97 -5.13
N PHE A 353 22.71 -8.02 -5.96
CA PHE A 353 21.91 -9.23 -5.72
C PHE A 353 22.22 -9.90 -4.39
N PHE A 354 23.51 -10.00 -4.00
CA PHE A 354 23.88 -10.50 -2.68
C PHE A 354 23.25 -9.66 -1.57
N ARG A 355 23.35 -8.33 -1.69
CA ARG A 355 22.81 -7.38 -0.73
C ARG A 355 21.29 -7.52 -0.58
N ASP A 356 20.55 -7.66 -1.67
CA ASP A 356 19.10 -7.81 -1.66
C ASP A 356 18.65 -9.16 -1.05
N ARG A 357 19.48 -10.20 -1.17
CA ARG A 357 19.19 -11.56 -0.69
C ARG A 357 19.69 -11.84 0.72
N LYS A 358 20.70 -11.12 1.22
CA LYS A 358 21.26 -11.37 2.56
C LYS A 358 20.22 -11.29 3.68
N GLY A 359 19.17 -10.50 3.50
CA GLY A 359 18.06 -10.34 4.44
C GLY A 359 17.35 -11.64 4.81
N MET A 360 17.36 -12.65 3.92
CA MET A 360 16.81 -13.99 4.18
C MET A 360 17.47 -14.68 5.38
N VAL A 361 18.73 -14.36 5.66
CA VAL A 361 19.52 -14.93 6.76
C VAL A 361 19.64 -13.95 7.91
N THR A 362 20.03 -12.71 7.61
CA THR A 362 20.39 -11.71 8.63
C THR A 362 19.21 -11.30 9.51
N SER A 363 17.98 -11.32 8.98
CA SER A 363 16.76 -11.02 9.77
C SER A 363 16.53 -12.05 10.88
N VAL A 364 16.88 -13.32 10.65
CA VAL A 364 16.76 -14.37 11.67
C VAL A 364 17.81 -14.13 12.77
N PHE A 365 19.06 -13.87 12.36
CA PHE A 365 20.16 -13.63 13.30
C PHE A 365 19.96 -12.34 14.13
N SER A 366 19.26 -11.35 13.61
CA SER A 366 18.91 -10.14 14.38
C SER A 366 18.03 -10.47 15.60
N VAL A 367 17.06 -11.37 15.47
CA VAL A 367 16.21 -11.80 16.60
C VAL A 367 16.95 -12.78 17.51
N VAL A 368 17.77 -13.66 16.94
CA VAL A 368 18.65 -14.54 17.74
C VAL A 368 19.58 -13.70 18.64
N ALA A 369 20.13 -12.58 18.10
CA ALA A 369 20.97 -11.66 18.88
C ALA A 369 20.23 -11.06 20.09
N TYR A 370 18.94 -10.73 19.96
CA TYR A 370 18.14 -10.29 21.11
C TYR A 370 17.96 -11.40 22.15
N GLY A 371 17.75 -12.65 21.70
CA GLY A 371 17.71 -13.81 22.57
C GLY A 371 19.01 -14.02 23.32
N VAL A 372 20.14 -13.96 22.64
CA VAL A 372 21.49 -14.06 23.21
C VAL A 372 21.74 -12.94 24.22
N LEU A 373 21.45 -11.69 23.86
CA LEU A 373 21.59 -10.53 24.75
C LEU A 373 20.71 -10.69 26.01
N GLY A 374 19.44 -11.09 25.84
CA GLY A 374 18.52 -11.34 26.95
C GLY A 374 19.03 -12.42 27.91
N ASN A 375 19.62 -13.49 27.38
CA ASN A 375 20.26 -14.54 28.19
C ASN A 375 21.46 -14.02 28.99
N PHE A 376 22.36 -13.25 28.35
CA PHE A 376 23.50 -12.67 29.09
C PHE A 376 23.05 -11.68 30.17
N VAL A 377 22.05 -10.86 29.88
CA VAL A 377 21.46 -9.94 30.89
C VAL A 377 20.83 -10.73 32.06
N ALA A 378 20.03 -11.76 31.77
CA ALA A 378 19.42 -12.60 32.77
C ALA A 378 20.47 -13.32 33.66
N LEU A 379 21.49 -13.91 33.03
CA LEU A 379 22.59 -14.52 33.75
C LEU A 379 23.35 -13.52 34.63
N GLY A 380 23.60 -12.31 34.14
CA GLY A 380 24.24 -11.23 34.88
C GLY A 380 23.42 -10.79 36.12
N VAL A 381 22.10 -10.66 35.95
CA VAL A 381 21.17 -10.33 37.05
C VAL A 381 21.13 -11.45 38.07
N LEU A 382 20.97 -12.71 37.65
CA LEU A 382 20.95 -13.88 38.56
C LEU A 382 22.27 -14.05 39.31
N ASN A 383 23.39 -13.81 38.65
CA ASN A 383 24.71 -13.85 39.31
C ASN A 383 24.86 -12.76 40.40
N ARG A 384 24.43 -11.51 40.06
CA ARG A 384 24.41 -10.41 41.06
C ARG A 384 23.46 -10.67 42.24
N ALA A 385 22.33 -11.34 41.99
CA ALA A 385 21.34 -11.71 43.00
C ALA A 385 21.78 -12.93 43.84
N GLY A 386 22.94 -13.55 43.57
CA GLY A 386 23.47 -14.69 44.31
C GLY A 386 22.82 -16.04 44.00
N TYR A 387 21.98 -16.12 42.95
CA TYR A 387 21.32 -17.38 42.57
C TYR A 387 22.22 -18.31 41.72
N ILE A 388 23.27 -17.80 41.13
CA ILE A 388 24.22 -18.58 40.34
C ILE A 388 25.57 -18.57 41.05
N ILE A 389 26.01 -19.76 41.51
CA ILE A 389 27.29 -19.94 42.16
C ILE A 389 28.39 -19.77 41.10
N ARG A 390 29.19 -18.70 41.21
CA ARG A 390 30.40 -18.40 40.44
C ARG A 390 30.38 -19.01 39.03
N ILE A 391 29.77 -18.30 38.09
CA ILE A 391 30.10 -18.51 36.68
C ILE A 391 31.58 -18.15 36.55
N ASP A 392 32.39 -19.15 36.32
CA ASP A 392 33.78 -18.91 35.98
C ASP A 392 33.79 -18.06 34.69
N THR A 393 34.16 -16.78 34.82
CA THR A 393 34.13 -15.84 33.69
C THR A 393 34.97 -16.30 32.55
N HIS A 394 35.91 -17.21 32.77
CA HIS A 394 36.69 -17.86 31.70
C HIS A 394 35.84 -18.81 30.84
N LEU A 395 34.72 -19.35 31.32
CA LEU A 395 33.76 -20.14 30.52
C LEU A 395 32.86 -19.26 29.62
N LEU A 396 32.76 -17.97 29.92
CA LEU A 396 32.03 -17.00 29.09
C LEU A 396 32.89 -16.47 27.94
N VAL A 397 34.14 -16.85 27.86
CA VAL A 397 35.08 -16.37 26.86
C VAL A 397 35.28 -17.46 25.80
N ALA A 398 34.51 -17.38 24.71
CA ALA A 398 34.86 -18.11 23.49
C ALA A 398 36.08 -17.46 22.82
N GLY A 399 37.24 -17.55 23.50
CA GLY A 399 38.48 -17.02 23.02
C GLY A 399 38.58 -15.48 23.01
N GLU A 400 39.81 -14.99 22.78
CA GLU A 400 40.16 -13.56 22.74
C GLU A 400 39.42 -12.75 21.65
N TRP A 401 38.79 -13.40 20.67
CA TRP A 401 38.12 -12.79 19.51
C TRP A 401 36.70 -12.32 19.76
N LEU A 402 35.98 -12.89 20.71
CA LEU A 402 34.57 -12.54 20.90
C LEU A 402 34.37 -11.10 21.39
N TYR A 403 35.17 -10.64 22.35
CA TYR A 403 35.07 -9.27 22.87
C TYR A 403 35.36 -8.20 21.83
N PRO A 404 36.46 -8.24 21.06
CA PRO A 404 36.71 -7.29 19.98
C PRO A 404 35.58 -7.32 18.94
N LEU A 405 35.06 -8.50 18.59
CA LEU A 405 33.97 -8.65 17.62
C LEU A 405 32.66 -8.00 18.14
N LEU A 406 32.30 -8.23 19.41
CA LEU A 406 31.12 -7.59 20.02
C LEU A 406 31.30 -6.07 20.15
N ALA A 407 32.48 -5.59 20.54
CA ALA A 407 32.77 -4.16 20.62
C ALA A 407 32.71 -3.49 19.25
N THR A 408 33.22 -4.15 18.21
CA THR A 408 33.14 -3.66 16.83
C THR A 408 31.67 -3.63 16.37
N ASN A 409 30.90 -4.70 16.60
CA ASN A 409 29.47 -4.71 16.27
C ASN A 409 28.69 -3.63 17.00
N ALA A 410 29.03 -3.34 18.27
CA ALA A 410 28.38 -2.25 19.02
C ALA A 410 28.71 -0.87 18.42
N ALA A 411 29.97 -0.61 18.03
CA ALA A 411 30.36 0.61 17.35
C ALA A 411 29.64 0.77 15.99
N LEU A 412 29.57 -0.30 15.22
CA LEU A 412 28.86 -0.33 13.93
C LEU A 412 27.35 -0.12 14.11
N LEU A 413 26.76 -0.67 15.18
CA LEU A 413 25.35 -0.43 15.52
C LEU A 413 25.08 1.06 15.83
N VAL A 414 25.96 1.71 16.60
CA VAL A 414 25.85 3.16 16.88
C VAL A 414 25.91 3.96 15.59
N LEU A 415 26.82 3.63 14.69
CA LEU A 415 26.91 4.27 13.38
C LEU A 415 25.63 4.06 12.57
N ARG A 416 25.11 2.84 12.52
CA ARG A 416 23.86 2.49 11.80
C ARG A 416 22.66 3.25 12.35
N VAL A 417 22.51 3.31 13.67
CA VAL A 417 21.44 4.05 14.36
C VAL A 417 21.56 5.54 14.08
N SER A 418 22.78 6.08 14.10
CA SER A 418 23.03 7.51 13.81
C SER A 418 22.66 7.88 12.38
N GLN A 419 22.96 7.02 11.41
CA GLN A 419 22.57 7.23 10.02
C GLN A 419 21.05 7.17 9.85
N ARG A 420 20.38 6.17 10.42
CA ARG A 420 18.92 6.09 10.41
C ARG A 420 18.29 7.36 10.99
N TYR A 421 18.76 7.77 12.16
CA TYR A 421 18.31 9.05 12.76
C TYR A 421 18.50 10.21 11.77
N TYR A 422 19.67 10.33 11.15
CA TYR A 422 19.97 11.42 10.23
C TYR A 422 19.01 11.47 9.04
N PHE A 423 18.82 10.35 8.32
CA PHE A 423 17.96 10.34 7.14
C PHE A 423 16.49 10.53 7.46
N VAL A 424 16.00 9.92 8.55
CA VAL A 424 14.62 10.13 9.01
C VAL A 424 14.40 11.55 9.49
N ALA A 425 15.32 12.10 10.30
CA ALA A 425 15.21 13.46 10.82
C ALA A 425 15.27 14.52 9.71
N LYS A 426 16.08 14.29 8.68
CA LYS A 426 16.22 15.17 7.52
C LYS A 426 14.91 15.32 6.74
N LEU A 427 14.14 14.23 6.54
CA LEU A 427 12.86 14.26 5.83
C LEU A 427 11.67 14.57 6.73
N ASN A 428 11.59 13.92 7.89
CA ASN A 428 10.37 13.85 8.71
C ASN A 428 10.51 14.59 10.05
N GLY A 429 11.62 15.26 10.27
CA GLY A 429 11.89 16.05 11.48
C GLY A 429 12.50 15.27 12.64
N ARG A 430 13.07 16.00 13.60
CA ARG A 430 13.89 15.44 14.69
C ARG A 430 13.16 14.43 15.57
N LEU A 431 11.86 14.67 15.85
CA LEU A 431 11.06 13.73 16.66
C LEU A 431 10.94 12.38 15.99
N GLN A 432 10.63 12.34 14.70
CA GLN A 432 10.54 11.10 13.94
C GLN A 432 11.91 10.39 13.86
N GLY A 433 12.99 11.18 13.72
CA GLY A 433 14.35 10.65 13.81
C GLY A 433 14.63 9.96 15.15
N LEU A 434 14.25 10.56 16.29
CA LEU A 434 14.40 9.92 17.60
C LEU A 434 13.53 8.67 17.75
N LEU A 435 12.30 8.70 17.26
CA LEU A 435 11.39 7.56 17.29
C LEU A 435 11.85 6.42 16.37
N SER A 436 12.65 6.68 15.35
CA SER A 436 13.22 5.63 14.50
C SER A 436 14.10 4.65 15.28
N ILE A 437 14.73 5.09 16.39
CA ILE A 437 15.60 4.25 17.21
C ILE A 437 14.83 3.06 17.84
N PRO A 438 13.77 3.28 18.64
CA PRO A 438 12.99 2.15 19.18
C PRO A 438 12.24 1.38 18.08
N ARG A 439 11.90 1.99 16.94
CA ARG A 439 11.26 1.30 15.82
C ARG A 439 12.16 0.26 15.17
N ILE A 440 13.49 0.34 15.29
CA ILE A 440 14.42 -0.71 14.82
C ILE A 440 14.06 -2.08 15.40
N PHE A 441 13.68 -2.13 16.68
CA PHE A 441 13.26 -3.39 17.30
C PHE A 441 12.00 -3.94 16.66
N VAL A 442 10.97 -3.09 16.48
CA VAL A 442 9.71 -3.47 15.81
C VAL A 442 10.00 -3.93 14.37
N ASN A 443 10.84 -3.20 13.64
CA ASN A 443 11.25 -3.51 12.28
C ASN A 443 11.92 -4.90 12.17
N ASN A 444 12.84 -5.22 13.08
CA ASN A 444 13.53 -6.50 13.09
C ASN A 444 12.57 -7.67 13.36
N PHE A 445 11.59 -7.51 14.24
CA PHE A 445 10.56 -8.53 14.44
C PHE A 445 9.65 -8.68 13.21
N ILE A 446 9.23 -7.58 12.59
CA ILE A 446 8.44 -7.64 11.34
C ILE A 446 9.23 -8.40 10.27
N ASN A 447 10.50 -8.07 10.06
CA ASN A 447 11.36 -8.71 9.07
C ASN A 447 11.59 -10.20 9.38
N PHE A 448 11.77 -10.56 10.65
CA PHE A 448 11.89 -11.95 11.07
C PHE A 448 10.65 -12.78 10.69
N PHE A 449 9.46 -12.32 11.07
CA PHE A 449 8.21 -13.02 10.73
C PHE A 449 7.94 -13.03 9.22
N ALA A 450 8.32 -11.96 8.52
CA ALA A 450 8.24 -11.89 7.07
C ALA A 450 9.13 -12.95 6.41
N VAL A 451 10.39 -13.08 6.85
CA VAL A 451 11.33 -14.09 6.35
C VAL A 451 10.84 -15.49 6.66
N CYS A 452 10.39 -15.77 7.89
CA CYS A 452 9.85 -17.08 8.25
C CYS A 452 8.64 -17.45 7.38
N ARG A 453 7.72 -16.49 7.13
CA ARG A 453 6.58 -16.68 6.23
C ARG A 453 7.03 -16.93 4.79
N ALA A 454 7.97 -16.15 4.29
CA ALA A 454 8.51 -16.30 2.93
C ALA A 454 9.15 -17.68 2.74
N TRP A 455 9.99 -18.13 3.66
CA TRP A 455 10.56 -19.48 3.65
C TRP A 455 9.46 -20.56 3.66
N LYS A 456 8.47 -20.42 4.55
CA LYS A 456 7.35 -21.38 4.60
C LYS A 456 6.63 -21.48 3.26
N ILE A 457 6.26 -20.35 2.64
CA ILE A 457 5.56 -20.33 1.35
C ILE A 457 6.43 -20.94 0.26
N TYR A 458 7.71 -20.57 0.18
CA TYR A 458 8.63 -21.05 -0.83
C TYR A 458 8.90 -22.54 -0.72
N VAL A 459 9.18 -23.06 0.48
CA VAL A 459 9.37 -24.50 0.71
C VAL A 459 8.09 -25.29 0.40
N THR A 460 6.92 -24.74 0.77
CA THR A 460 5.64 -25.37 0.41
C THR A 460 5.46 -25.42 -1.11
N HIS A 461 5.76 -24.31 -1.81
CA HIS A 461 5.74 -24.25 -3.28
C HIS A 461 6.63 -25.34 -3.89
N LEU A 462 7.87 -25.46 -3.45
CA LEU A 462 8.81 -26.50 -3.94
C LEU A 462 8.31 -27.92 -3.65
N ALA A 463 7.71 -28.16 -2.49
CA ALA A 463 7.25 -29.48 -2.07
C ALA A 463 5.95 -29.93 -2.77
N THR A 464 5.04 -28.98 -3.07
CA THR A 464 3.70 -29.27 -3.59
C THR A 464 3.49 -28.84 -5.04
N ASN A 465 4.46 -28.13 -5.63
CA ASN A 465 4.35 -27.48 -6.93
C ASN A 465 3.12 -26.57 -7.07
N SER A 466 2.61 -26.04 -5.94
CA SER A 466 1.48 -25.13 -5.91
C SER A 466 1.91 -23.72 -6.31
N PRO A 467 1.14 -22.99 -7.13
CA PRO A 467 1.51 -21.61 -7.50
C PRO A 467 1.55 -20.70 -6.27
N ILE A 468 2.49 -19.75 -6.27
CA ILE A 468 2.55 -18.72 -5.23
C ILE A 468 1.50 -17.66 -5.58
N ALA A 469 0.41 -17.61 -4.81
CA ALA A 469 -0.69 -16.68 -5.02
C ALA A 469 -0.34 -15.26 -4.54
N TRP A 470 -0.94 -14.27 -5.19
CA TRP A 470 -0.89 -12.88 -4.77
C TRP A 470 -1.67 -12.69 -3.45
N ASP A 471 -0.92 -12.41 -2.38
CA ASP A 471 -1.49 -12.13 -1.04
C ASP A 471 -1.81 -10.63 -0.95
N LYS A 472 -3.07 -10.26 -1.29
CA LYS A 472 -3.52 -8.87 -1.27
C LYS A 472 -3.47 -8.31 0.17
N THR A 473 -3.00 -7.10 0.31
CA THR A 473 -3.13 -6.27 1.52
C THR A 473 -4.26 -5.26 1.31
N SER A 474 -5.04 -4.98 2.36
CA SER A 474 -6.04 -3.92 2.33
C SER A 474 -5.36 -2.55 2.27
N HIS A 475 -5.85 -1.68 1.40
CA HIS A 475 -5.33 -0.34 1.20
C HIS A 475 -6.28 0.71 1.80
N THR A 476 -5.75 1.88 2.14
CA THR A 476 -6.54 3.01 2.61
C THR A 476 -6.04 4.28 1.94
N PHE A 477 -6.95 5.03 1.33
CA PHE A 477 -6.63 6.34 0.75
C PHE A 477 -6.73 7.46 1.81
N LEU A 478 -6.10 8.61 1.53
CA LEU A 478 -6.20 9.78 2.41
C LEU A 478 -7.64 10.28 2.49
N SER A 479 -8.06 10.68 3.69
CA SER A 479 -9.30 11.44 3.88
C SER A 479 -9.16 12.85 3.30
N ASN A 480 -10.27 13.45 2.90
CA ASN A 480 -10.31 14.85 2.44
C ASN A 480 -9.76 15.82 3.50
N GLU A 481 -10.02 15.54 4.78
CA GLU A 481 -9.48 16.31 5.90
C GLU A 481 -7.94 16.21 5.98
N ALA A 482 -7.38 15.02 5.77
CA ALA A 482 -5.93 14.80 5.76
C ALA A 482 -5.24 15.50 4.57
N MET A 483 -5.96 15.66 3.45
CA MET A 483 -5.50 16.40 2.27
C MET A 483 -5.64 17.92 2.42
N GLY A 484 -6.16 18.42 3.56
CA GLY A 484 -6.43 19.85 3.75
C GLY A 484 -7.55 20.40 2.86
N LYS A 485 -8.33 19.53 2.21
CA LYS A 485 -9.48 19.94 1.39
C LYS A 485 -10.59 20.41 2.32
N VAL A 486 -11.13 21.59 2.09
CA VAL A 486 -12.30 22.09 2.80
C VAL A 486 -13.50 21.26 2.38
N ARG A 487 -14.29 20.80 3.36
CA ARG A 487 -15.52 20.05 3.12
C ARG A 487 -16.49 20.89 2.30
N ARG A 488 -16.67 20.59 1.03
CA ARG A 488 -17.58 21.30 0.14
C ARG A 488 -19.03 20.92 0.44
N ARG A 489 -19.94 21.87 0.23
CA ARG A 489 -21.38 21.62 0.36
C ARG A 489 -21.87 20.83 -0.87
N LEU A 490 -22.94 20.04 -0.71
CA LEU A 490 -23.50 19.22 -1.78
C LEU A 490 -23.74 20.02 -3.07
N GLY A 491 -24.36 21.21 -2.94
CA GLY A 491 -24.59 22.08 -4.10
C GLY A 491 -23.30 22.56 -4.78
N GLU A 492 -22.24 22.84 -4.02
CA GLU A 492 -20.94 23.24 -4.57
C GLU A 492 -20.26 22.09 -5.34
N ILE A 493 -20.44 20.85 -4.87
CA ILE A 493 -19.95 19.66 -5.54
C ILE A 493 -20.67 19.48 -6.89
N LEU A 494 -22.00 19.54 -6.88
CA LEU A 494 -22.81 19.37 -8.09
C LEU A 494 -22.59 20.48 -9.14
N LEU A 495 -22.35 21.72 -8.67
CA LEU A 495 -21.95 22.84 -9.56
C LEU A 495 -20.56 22.58 -10.17
N ALA A 496 -19.58 22.18 -9.37
CA ALA A 496 -18.23 21.89 -9.84
C ALA A 496 -18.21 20.75 -10.85
N TRP A 497 -19.13 19.81 -10.74
CA TRP A 497 -19.30 18.72 -11.70
C TRP A 497 -20.03 19.14 -12.97
N GLY A 498 -20.58 20.35 -13.02
CA GLY A 498 -21.38 20.82 -14.15
C GLY A 498 -22.73 20.10 -14.32
N VAL A 499 -23.18 19.39 -13.28
CA VAL A 499 -24.47 18.67 -13.25
C VAL A 499 -25.63 19.62 -13.04
N LEU A 500 -25.40 20.69 -12.26
CA LEU A 500 -26.36 21.76 -12.02
C LEU A 500 -25.87 23.09 -12.55
N SER A 501 -26.79 23.95 -13.00
CA SER A 501 -26.51 25.36 -13.17
C SER A 501 -26.67 26.11 -11.84
N ARG A 502 -26.13 27.33 -11.77
CA ARG A 502 -26.26 28.18 -10.56
C ARG A 502 -27.72 28.54 -10.29
N GLU A 503 -28.49 28.83 -11.36
CA GLU A 503 -29.90 29.17 -11.27
C GLU A 503 -30.73 27.96 -10.76
N GLN A 504 -30.41 26.76 -11.20
CA GLN A 504 -31.08 25.54 -10.72
C GLN A 504 -30.80 25.27 -9.23
N LEU A 505 -29.55 25.50 -8.79
CA LEU A 505 -29.20 25.35 -7.37
C LEU A 505 -29.88 26.39 -6.50
N GLU A 506 -29.92 27.68 -6.92
CA GLU A 506 -30.59 28.75 -6.18
C GLU A 506 -32.10 28.47 -6.05
N ALA A 507 -32.75 28.05 -7.13
CA ALA A 507 -34.16 27.65 -7.10
C ALA A 507 -34.44 26.46 -6.15
N ALA A 508 -33.52 25.49 -6.07
CA ALA A 508 -33.64 24.35 -5.15
C ALA A 508 -33.44 24.77 -3.69
N LEU A 509 -32.53 25.71 -3.42
CA LEU A 509 -32.30 26.27 -2.08
C LEU A 509 -33.49 27.08 -1.58
N ASP A 510 -34.11 27.89 -2.43
CA ASP A 510 -35.32 28.64 -2.10
C ASP A 510 -36.49 27.71 -1.75
N LEU A 511 -36.62 26.62 -2.49
CA LEU A 511 -37.60 25.59 -2.21
C LEU A 511 -37.32 24.88 -0.88
N GLN A 512 -36.04 24.55 -0.61
CA GLN A 512 -35.60 23.95 0.64
C GLN A 512 -35.96 24.85 1.85
N ALA A 513 -35.74 26.15 1.73
CA ALA A 513 -36.08 27.11 2.77
C ALA A 513 -37.57 27.13 3.08
N THR A 514 -38.42 26.80 2.10
CA THR A 514 -39.86 26.81 2.23
C THR A 514 -40.42 25.49 2.78
N CYS A 515 -39.88 24.33 2.35
CA CYS A 515 -40.45 23.02 2.69
C CYS A 515 -39.65 22.23 3.76
N GLY A 516 -38.41 22.68 4.11
CA GLY A 516 -37.56 22.05 5.14
C GLY A 516 -37.01 20.66 4.80
N ARG A 517 -37.17 20.18 3.55
CA ARG A 517 -36.67 18.88 3.08
C ARG A 517 -35.22 18.95 2.70
N HIS A 518 -34.56 17.80 2.59
CA HIS A 518 -33.18 17.75 2.14
C HIS A 518 -33.05 18.14 0.67
N ILE A 519 -32.05 18.97 0.36
CA ILE A 519 -31.86 19.51 -1.00
C ILE A 519 -31.65 18.37 -2.03
N GLY A 520 -30.98 17.28 -1.66
CA GLY A 520 -30.78 16.12 -2.53
C GLY A 520 -32.08 15.48 -3.01
N GLU A 521 -33.06 15.33 -2.10
CA GLU A 521 -34.40 14.80 -2.43
C GLU A 521 -35.12 15.72 -3.42
N LEU A 522 -35.06 17.03 -3.18
CA LEU A 522 -35.71 18.02 -4.05
C LEU A 522 -35.14 18.05 -5.46
N LEU A 523 -33.82 17.84 -5.57
CA LEU A 523 -33.13 17.78 -6.85
C LEU A 523 -33.52 16.54 -7.66
N ILE A 524 -33.66 15.36 -6.98
CA ILE A 524 -34.17 14.13 -7.62
C ILE A 524 -35.63 14.28 -8.06
N GLU A 525 -36.48 14.77 -7.17
CA GLU A 525 -37.93 14.93 -7.46
C GLU A 525 -38.21 15.85 -8.64
N ARG A 526 -37.27 16.77 -8.93
CA ARG A 526 -37.31 17.67 -10.10
C ARG A 526 -36.57 17.16 -11.31
N ASP A 527 -36.14 15.91 -11.31
CA ASP A 527 -35.33 15.29 -12.38
C ASP A 527 -34.06 16.08 -12.76
N LEU A 528 -33.50 16.88 -11.81
CA LEU A 528 -32.29 17.64 -12.03
C LEU A 528 -31.03 16.78 -11.87
N ILE A 529 -31.10 15.77 -11.01
CA ILE A 529 -30.03 14.78 -10.81
C ILE A 529 -30.59 13.38 -10.64
N SER A 530 -29.82 12.35 -10.95
CA SER A 530 -30.18 10.97 -10.64
C SER A 530 -29.86 10.61 -9.17
N SER A 531 -30.47 9.54 -8.65
CA SER A 531 -30.14 8.99 -7.33
C SER A 531 -28.69 8.56 -7.23
N ASP A 532 -28.09 8.05 -8.31
CA ASP A 532 -26.68 7.73 -8.37
C ASP A 532 -25.79 8.97 -8.25
N THR A 533 -26.14 10.04 -8.96
CA THR A 533 -25.41 11.32 -8.88
C THR A 533 -25.47 11.90 -7.46
N LEU A 534 -26.63 11.79 -6.78
CA LEU A 534 -26.76 12.20 -5.38
C LEU A 534 -25.87 11.36 -4.46
N ALA A 535 -25.89 10.05 -4.59
CA ALA A 535 -25.06 9.14 -3.79
C ALA A 535 -23.58 9.42 -3.99
N ASP A 536 -23.15 9.69 -5.23
CA ASP A 536 -21.78 10.10 -5.54
C ASP A 536 -21.39 11.40 -4.85
N ALA A 537 -22.26 12.39 -4.90
CA ALA A 537 -22.00 13.69 -4.28
C ALA A 537 -22.01 13.62 -2.74
N LEU A 538 -22.84 12.76 -2.15
CA LEU A 538 -22.84 12.49 -0.72
C LEU A 538 -21.57 11.73 -0.29
N ALA A 539 -21.09 10.79 -1.08
CA ALA A 539 -19.84 10.09 -0.83
C ALA A 539 -18.65 11.07 -0.80
N GLU A 540 -18.57 11.99 -1.77
CA GLU A 540 -17.53 13.04 -1.78
C GLU A 540 -17.70 14.00 -0.60
N GLN A 541 -18.91 14.43 -0.30
CA GLN A 541 -19.18 15.37 0.80
C GLN A 541 -18.81 14.77 2.16
N SER A 542 -19.11 13.49 2.38
CA SER A 542 -18.91 12.80 3.66
C SER A 542 -17.54 12.16 3.80
N ASP A 543 -16.76 12.10 2.72
CA ASP A 543 -15.49 11.34 2.64
C ASP A 543 -15.67 9.83 2.88
N LEU A 544 -16.86 9.32 2.58
CA LEU A 544 -17.15 7.89 2.66
C LEU A 544 -16.99 7.25 1.27
N PRO A 545 -16.50 6.00 1.18
CA PRO A 545 -16.44 5.29 -0.09
C PRO A 545 -17.85 5.02 -0.64
N ARG A 546 -17.95 4.95 -1.97
CA ARG A 546 -19.18 4.59 -2.69
C ARG A 546 -19.23 3.07 -2.86
N VAL A 547 -20.42 2.48 -2.77
CA VAL A 547 -20.67 1.09 -3.13
C VAL A 547 -21.94 0.96 -3.96
N SER A 548 -21.95 0.08 -4.97
CA SER A 548 -23.17 -0.37 -5.63
C SER A 548 -23.58 -1.74 -5.10
N LEU A 549 -24.79 -1.87 -4.64
CA LEU A 549 -25.33 -3.11 -4.09
C LEU A 549 -25.85 -4.07 -5.16
N THR A 550 -25.98 -3.62 -6.40
CA THR A 550 -26.56 -4.42 -7.50
C THR A 550 -25.79 -5.71 -7.78
N ASN A 551 -24.49 -5.70 -7.54
CA ASN A 551 -23.58 -6.80 -7.85
C ASN A 551 -22.94 -7.46 -6.60
N VAL A 552 -23.45 -7.17 -5.41
CA VAL A 552 -22.93 -7.67 -4.14
C VAL A 552 -23.81 -8.77 -3.61
N ALA A 553 -23.23 -9.84 -3.09
CA ALA A 553 -23.97 -10.94 -2.47
C ALA A 553 -24.43 -10.58 -1.04
N VAL A 554 -25.31 -9.59 -0.91
CA VAL A 554 -25.77 -9.01 0.37
C VAL A 554 -26.37 -10.09 1.28
N GLY A 555 -27.08 -11.08 0.72
CA GLY A 555 -27.77 -12.10 1.50
C GLY A 555 -26.91 -12.93 2.45
N HIS A 556 -25.61 -13.01 2.23
CA HIS A 556 -24.68 -13.70 3.14
C HIS A 556 -24.35 -12.91 4.41
N PHE A 557 -24.63 -11.61 4.43
CA PHE A 557 -24.30 -10.70 5.53
C PHE A 557 -25.52 -10.15 6.25
N ALA A 558 -26.72 -10.49 5.78
CA ALA A 558 -27.97 -9.99 6.32
C ALA A 558 -28.11 -10.24 7.84
N ASP A 559 -27.66 -11.41 8.32
CA ASP A 559 -27.72 -11.81 9.74
C ASP A 559 -26.62 -11.17 10.61
N SER A 560 -25.68 -10.44 10.00
CA SER A 560 -24.59 -9.77 10.75
C SER A 560 -25.05 -8.55 11.55
N LEU A 561 -26.26 -8.08 11.30
CA LEU A 561 -26.88 -6.96 12.01
C LEU A 561 -28.39 -7.23 12.17
N ALA A 562 -28.96 -6.95 13.35
CA ALA A 562 -30.37 -7.17 13.61
C ALA A 562 -31.27 -6.42 12.60
N PHE A 563 -32.32 -7.09 12.13
CA PHE A 563 -33.26 -6.56 11.11
C PHE A 563 -33.85 -5.19 11.49
N GLU A 564 -34.21 -5.01 12.76
CA GLU A 564 -34.77 -3.76 13.26
C GLU A 564 -33.80 -2.59 13.12
N LEU A 565 -32.49 -2.84 13.32
CA LEU A 565 -31.44 -1.84 13.13
C LEU A 565 -31.23 -1.52 11.66
N GLN A 566 -31.27 -2.54 10.80
CA GLN A 566 -31.15 -2.34 9.36
C GLN A 566 -32.25 -1.44 8.82
N HIS A 567 -33.50 -1.68 9.24
CA HIS A 567 -34.65 -0.90 8.82
C HIS A 567 -34.68 0.50 9.43
N SER A 568 -34.45 0.62 10.76
CA SER A 568 -34.52 1.90 11.47
C SER A 568 -33.49 2.92 11.01
N TYR A 569 -32.29 2.45 10.68
CA TYR A 569 -31.18 3.31 10.25
C TYR A 569 -30.89 3.24 8.75
N ARG A 570 -31.70 2.48 7.99
CA ARG A 570 -31.52 2.25 6.55
C ARG A 570 -30.10 1.83 6.21
N VAL A 571 -29.60 0.79 6.90
CA VAL A 571 -28.26 0.25 6.78
C VAL A 571 -28.30 -1.18 6.27
N VAL A 572 -27.43 -1.51 5.31
CA VAL A 572 -27.34 -2.85 4.70
C VAL A 572 -25.92 -3.38 4.84
N PRO A 573 -25.67 -4.42 5.66
CA PRO A 573 -24.38 -5.08 5.70
C PRO A 573 -24.15 -5.86 4.41
N PHE A 574 -22.95 -5.73 3.79
CA PHE A 574 -22.70 -6.33 2.49
C PHE A 574 -21.38 -7.09 2.36
N SER A 575 -20.42 -6.87 3.26
CA SER A 575 -19.15 -7.61 3.26
C SER A 575 -18.43 -7.50 4.61
N THR A 576 -17.37 -8.27 4.78
CA THR A 576 -16.49 -8.18 5.96
C THR A 576 -15.06 -7.99 5.49
N GLY A 577 -14.37 -7.00 6.07
CA GLY A 577 -12.96 -6.75 5.83
C GLY A 577 -12.05 -7.87 6.37
N GLU A 578 -10.80 -7.89 5.93
CA GLU A 578 -9.80 -8.88 6.38
C GLU A 578 -9.51 -8.83 7.90
N ASP A 579 -9.76 -7.69 8.51
CA ASP A 579 -9.61 -7.44 9.95
C ASP A 579 -10.85 -7.80 10.77
N GLY A 580 -11.92 -8.28 10.11
CA GLY A 580 -13.21 -8.59 10.73
C GLY A 580 -14.14 -7.37 10.86
N THR A 581 -13.80 -6.23 10.28
CA THR A 581 -14.68 -5.05 10.23
C THR A 581 -15.87 -5.32 9.32
N LEU A 582 -17.08 -5.06 9.79
CA LEU A 582 -18.32 -5.20 9.01
C LEU A 582 -18.51 -3.97 8.11
N ASN A 583 -18.58 -4.17 6.80
CA ASN A 583 -18.86 -3.13 5.83
C ASN A 583 -20.38 -2.96 5.66
N VAL A 584 -20.86 -1.72 5.85
CA VAL A 584 -22.30 -1.40 5.87
C VAL A 584 -22.59 -0.27 4.90
N ALA A 585 -23.54 -0.47 4.00
CA ALA A 585 -24.03 0.52 3.07
C ALA A 585 -25.12 1.40 3.71
N VAL A 586 -25.08 2.69 3.45
CA VAL A 586 -26.06 3.70 3.92
C VAL A 586 -26.42 4.66 2.79
N GLY A 587 -27.63 5.19 2.76
CA GLY A 587 -28.06 6.18 1.75
C GLY A 587 -27.56 7.60 2.05
N SER A 588 -27.34 7.90 3.32
CA SER A 588 -26.79 9.17 3.79
C SER A 588 -25.89 8.94 5.01
N PRO A 589 -24.93 9.83 5.26
CA PRO A 589 -24.02 9.70 6.41
C PRO A 589 -24.77 9.68 7.73
N LEU A 590 -24.52 8.68 8.57
CA LEU A 590 -25.07 8.59 9.91
C LEU A 590 -24.33 9.54 10.85
N ASN A 591 -25.04 10.09 11.84
CA ASN A 591 -24.42 10.86 12.92
C ASN A 591 -23.66 9.95 13.91
N GLU A 592 -22.88 10.54 14.84
CA GLU A 592 -22.05 9.77 15.78
C GLU A 592 -22.86 8.84 16.70
N ASP A 593 -24.04 9.26 17.13
CA ASP A 593 -24.92 8.47 17.99
C ASP A 593 -25.48 7.26 17.24
N GLU A 594 -25.96 7.47 16.02
CA GLU A 594 -26.46 6.41 15.12
C GLU A 594 -25.35 5.40 14.80
N GLN A 595 -24.15 5.87 14.45
CA GLN A 595 -22.97 5.01 14.24
C GLN A 595 -22.66 4.19 15.49
N GLY A 596 -22.76 4.80 16.68
CA GLY A 596 -22.57 4.12 17.95
C GLY A 596 -23.58 3.00 18.19
N ILE A 597 -24.83 3.19 17.79
CA ILE A 597 -25.89 2.18 17.91
C ILE A 597 -25.65 1.02 16.95
N VAL A 598 -25.38 1.32 15.67
CA VAL A 598 -25.09 0.30 14.65
C VAL A 598 -23.86 -0.53 15.03
N ARG A 599 -22.79 0.11 15.52
CA ARG A 599 -21.56 -0.58 15.96
C ARG A 599 -21.82 -1.51 17.15
N ARG A 600 -22.63 -1.09 18.12
CA ARG A 600 -23.01 -1.96 19.25
C ARG A 600 -23.85 -3.14 18.79
N GLY A 601 -24.77 -2.92 17.85
CA GLY A 601 -25.61 -3.99 17.28
C GLY A 601 -24.80 -5.02 16.47
N ALA A 602 -23.78 -4.57 15.76
CA ALA A 602 -22.90 -5.45 14.99
C ALA A 602 -21.90 -6.24 15.86
N GLY A 603 -21.62 -5.79 17.09
CA GLY A 603 -20.64 -6.44 17.96
C GLY A 603 -19.18 -6.42 17.45
N THR A 604 -18.92 -5.68 16.38
CA THR A 604 -17.60 -5.53 15.74
C THR A 604 -17.41 -4.10 15.25
N ASN A 605 -16.20 -3.80 14.73
CA ASN A 605 -15.98 -2.55 14.03
C ASN A 605 -16.85 -2.47 12.77
N VAL A 606 -17.32 -1.27 12.44
CA VAL A 606 -18.17 -1.02 11.27
C VAL A 606 -17.53 0.05 10.40
N ALA A 607 -17.42 -0.23 9.11
CA ALA A 607 -17.05 0.73 8.07
C ALA A 607 -18.31 1.08 7.25
N TYR A 608 -18.51 2.38 6.99
CA TYR A 608 -19.68 2.88 6.30
C TYR A 608 -19.36 3.25 4.86
N PHE A 609 -20.29 2.91 3.95
CA PHE A 609 -20.22 3.16 2.52
C PHE A 609 -21.52 3.83 2.06
N ILE A 610 -21.41 4.78 1.12
CA ILE A 610 -22.61 5.39 0.53
C ILE A 610 -23.12 4.50 -0.60
N ALA A 611 -24.39 4.13 -0.55
CA ALA A 611 -25.10 3.44 -1.62
C ALA A 611 -26.23 4.31 -2.19
N CYS A 612 -26.72 3.96 -3.38
CA CYS A 612 -27.92 4.58 -3.94
C CYS A 612 -29.16 4.17 -3.11
N ASP A 613 -30.02 5.12 -2.77
CA ASP A 613 -31.23 4.85 -1.99
C ASP A 613 -32.13 3.80 -2.65
N ALA A 614 -32.22 3.80 -3.98
CA ALA A 614 -32.99 2.81 -4.73
C ALA A 614 -32.43 1.38 -4.57
N GLU A 615 -31.10 1.23 -4.53
CA GLU A 615 -30.46 -0.08 -4.28
C GLU A 615 -30.67 -0.54 -2.83
N LEU A 616 -30.55 0.38 -1.87
CA LEU A 616 -30.83 0.09 -0.45
C LEU A 616 -32.27 -0.38 -0.24
N ASP A 617 -33.23 0.29 -0.87
CA ASP A 617 -34.64 -0.09 -0.77
C ASP A 617 -34.91 -1.50 -1.33
N VAL A 618 -34.25 -1.86 -2.40
CA VAL A 618 -34.36 -3.22 -2.98
C VAL A 618 -33.84 -4.27 -1.99
N GLU A 619 -32.68 -4.04 -1.41
CA GLU A 619 -32.07 -5.01 -0.49
C GLU A 619 -32.80 -5.07 0.87
N LEU A 620 -33.26 -3.95 1.42
CA LEU A 620 -34.06 -3.93 2.64
C LEU A 620 -35.39 -4.69 2.46
N LYS A 621 -36.09 -4.48 1.34
CA LYS A 621 -37.33 -5.22 1.02
C LYS A 621 -37.07 -6.71 0.77
N ARG A 622 -35.93 -7.05 0.21
CA ARG A 622 -35.52 -8.45 0.00
C ARG A 622 -35.27 -9.15 1.34
N HIS A 623 -34.60 -8.46 2.27
CA HIS A 623 -34.37 -8.98 3.61
C HIS A 623 -35.65 -9.09 4.42
N GLU A 624 -36.55 -8.13 4.33
CA GLU A 624 -37.87 -8.17 4.96
C GLU A 624 -38.66 -9.44 4.55
N ARG A 625 -38.75 -9.72 3.24
CA ARG A 625 -39.38 -10.94 2.73
C ARG A 625 -38.71 -12.22 3.23
N PHE A 626 -37.39 -12.22 3.37
CA PHE A 626 -36.64 -13.37 3.89
C PHE A 626 -37.01 -13.63 5.35
N VAL A 627 -37.03 -12.61 6.19
CA VAL A 627 -37.41 -12.70 7.61
C VAL A 627 -38.86 -13.16 7.77
N GLU A 628 -39.80 -12.63 6.98
CA GLU A 628 -41.18 -13.07 6.98
C GLU A 628 -41.33 -14.56 6.63
N LEU A 629 -40.60 -15.03 5.62
CA LEU A 629 -40.59 -16.45 5.21
C LEU A 629 -40.02 -17.35 6.29
N GLU A 630 -38.95 -16.95 6.97
CA GLU A 630 -38.36 -17.69 8.08
C GLU A 630 -39.28 -17.76 9.29
N GLN A 631 -39.95 -16.66 9.63
CA GLN A 631 -40.98 -16.63 10.70
C GLN A 631 -42.17 -17.53 10.36
N ALA A 632 -42.63 -17.50 9.12
CA ALA A 632 -43.71 -18.38 8.67
C ALA A 632 -43.33 -19.87 8.73
N ARG A 633 -42.08 -20.21 8.34
CA ARG A 633 -41.54 -21.57 8.47
C ARG A 633 -41.45 -22.03 9.92
N THR A 634 -40.98 -21.18 10.80
CA THR A 634 -40.85 -21.48 12.23
C THR A 634 -42.22 -21.68 12.89
N LEU A 635 -43.20 -20.86 12.53
CA LEU A 635 -44.61 -21.02 12.96
C LEU A 635 -45.25 -22.31 12.44
N ALA A 636 -44.99 -22.65 11.17
CA ALA A 636 -45.47 -23.91 10.60
C ALA A 636 -44.83 -25.15 11.26
N ALA A 637 -43.54 -25.06 11.61
CA ALA A 637 -42.82 -26.14 12.32
C ALA A 637 -43.24 -26.27 13.79
N SER A 638 -43.77 -25.24 14.40
CA SER A 638 -44.25 -25.23 15.80
C SER A 638 -45.68 -25.67 15.96
N GLN A 639 -46.48 -25.87 14.89
CA GLN A 639 -47.81 -26.46 14.98
C GLN A 639 -47.68 -27.99 15.16
N PRO A 640 -48.25 -28.56 16.26
CA PRO A 640 -48.21 -30.01 16.42
C PRO A 640 -49.04 -30.68 15.32
N ALA A 641 -48.47 -31.70 14.69
CA ALA A 641 -49.15 -32.54 13.72
C ALA A 641 -50.52 -33.00 14.32
N GLY A 642 -51.60 -32.53 13.75
CA GLY A 642 -52.95 -32.84 14.20
C GLY A 642 -53.15 -34.34 14.30
N SER A 643 -53.60 -34.81 15.46
CA SER A 643 -54.02 -36.19 15.70
C SER A 643 -55.11 -36.54 14.67
N THR A 644 -54.79 -37.42 13.76
CA THR A 644 -55.77 -38.15 12.92
C THR A 644 -56.59 -39.00 13.88
N GLU A 645 -57.79 -38.55 14.25
CA GLU A 645 -58.81 -39.42 14.84
C GLU A 645 -59.13 -40.53 13.85
N GLN A 646 -58.88 -41.74 14.26
CA GLN A 646 -59.41 -42.93 13.65
C GLN A 646 -60.91 -42.96 13.86
N GLY A 647 -61.69 -42.64 12.84
CA GLY A 647 -63.12 -42.88 12.80
C GLY A 647 -63.36 -44.38 12.68
N GLY A 648 -64.04 -44.94 13.67
CA GLY A 648 -64.44 -46.31 13.74
C GLY A 648 -65.47 -46.67 12.62
N GLU A 649 -65.38 -47.88 12.15
CA GLU A 649 -66.42 -48.56 11.36
C GLU A 649 -67.71 -48.71 12.18
N PRO A 650 -68.89 -48.54 11.56
CA PRO A 650 -70.14 -49.13 12.07
C PRO A 650 -70.41 -50.49 11.40
N ALA A 651 -70.90 -51.40 12.18
CA ALA A 651 -71.34 -52.75 11.90
C ALA A 651 -72.30 -52.95 10.70
#